data_7907c31fde9c80b3dc5e6fb22f2d3da0
#
_entry.id   7907c31fde9c80b3dc5e6fb22f2d3da0
#
_cell.length_a   1.000
_cell.length_b   1.000
_cell.length_c   1.000
_cell.angle_alpha   90.00
_cell.angle_beta   90.00
_cell.angle_gamma   90.00
#
_symmetry.space_group_name_H-M   'P 1'
#
loop_
_entity.id
_entity.type
_entity.pdbx_description
1 polymer ?
#
loop_
_entity_poly.entity_id
_entity_poly.type
_entity_poly.pdbx_seq_one_letter_code
_entity_poly.pdbx_strand_id
1 'polypeptide(L)'
;MIPNFTPQLNYTIKNIIITNTLIFLFLFPHSIQAQHSIAREWNEATLFAIRNDLARPTIHARNLFHISIAMYDAWAVYDTIAQTYLLGKTVDGYECPFLGIDTPSNIDSARDETISYAAYRLLRHRFQFSPGAINSLPFFDTLMMNLGYDIYFSNQNYSTGNPAALGNYIAQCLINYGFQDGAREQFGYNNSTYQEVNPPLVMAFPGNPDIIDPNRWQPLTLDLFIDQAGNPIPFNTPDFLSPEWGQVSPFALSPDDASIYTRDGFDYWVYHDPGEPPYIDTTAVGGISEEYKWGFGLVSVWSSHLDPNDSVMVDISPASFGNIPLDEYPTDVAGLRDFYNFLDGGDPSTGHIMNPNTGLPYTPQYVPRADYARVLAEFWADGPDSETPPGHWFTILNYVNDHPDFEKRFKGQGPIIEDLEWDVKAYMIMAGGMHDAAITAWGIKGWYDYPRPVSVIRCMAEFGQSSDANLPSFHPGGILLEPGFIELVDSMDNLAGDSLQHVGKIKLYAWNGPDSIPNIDSTYAGVGWILAENWFPYQRPTFVSPPFAGYISGHSTYSRAAADLMTLLTGDEFFPGGMGEFEAPMNEFLVFEDGPSVDLTLQWATYRDASDQTSLSRIWGGIHPPADDIPGRLIGIKIANDVFDLAESIFFIDTDNDGFYNYEDCDDNDPMINPDSPEECDNIDNNCN
;
A
#
# COMPACT_ATOMS: atom_id res chain seq x y z
N MET A 1 3.60 -6.31 51.09
CA MET A 1 2.67 -7.37 50.64
C MET A 1 1.99 -6.83 49.41
N ILE A 2 2.46 -7.23 48.27
CA ILE A 2 1.94 -6.85 46.96
C ILE A 2 1.32 -8.14 46.38
N PRO A 3 0.06 -8.16 45.96
CA PRO A 3 -0.48 -9.36 45.30
C PRO A 3 -0.15 -9.32 43.82
N ASN A 4 0.49 -10.39 43.37
CA ASN A 4 0.67 -10.73 41.95
C ASN A 4 -0.68 -11.08 41.30
N PHE A 5 -1.01 -10.40 40.22
CA PHE A 5 -2.02 -10.86 39.27
C PHE A 5 -1.34 -11.16 37.93
N THR A 6 -1.23 -12.44 37.60
CA THR A 6 -0.98 -12.94 36.26
C THR A 6 -2.31 -13.38 35.66
N PRO A 7 -2.72 -12.91 34.49
CA PRO A 7 -3.82 -13.53 33.75
C PRO A 7 -3.27 -14.73 32.96
N GLN A 8 -3.77 -15.91 33.30
CA GLN A 8 -3.59 -17.12 32.47
C GLN A 8 -4.61 -17.08 31.33
N LEU A 9 -4.13 -17.06 30.09
CA LEU A 9 -4.92 -17.37 28.92
C LEU A 9 -5.14 -18.87 28.87
N ASN A 10 -6.38 -19.32 29.07
CA ASN A 10 -6.79 -20.72 28.90
C ASN A 10 -7.34 -20.91 27.48
N TYR A 11 -6.54 -21.49 26.61
CA TYR A 11 -7.04 -22.09 25.36
C TYR A 11 -7.68 -23.43 25.65
N THR A 12 -8.99 -23.55 25.47
CA THR A 12 -9.71 -24.79 25.58
C THR A 12 -9.68 -25.54 24.24
N ILE A 13 -8.79 -26.54 24.14
CA ILE A 13 -8.78 -27.49 23.02
C ILE A 13 -9.97 -28.43 23.19
N LYS A 14 -10.94 -28.38 22.31
CA LYS A 14 -11.99 -29.40 22.19
C LYS A 14 -11.45 -30.61 21.47
N ASN A 15 -11.17 -31.67 22.23
CA ASN A 15 -10.91 -33.03 21.71
C ASN A 15 -12.20 -33.61 21.13
N ILE A 16 -12.25 -33.81 19.81
CA ILE A 16 -13.26 -34.68 19.20
C ILE A 16 -12.67 -36.07 19.03
N ILE A 17 -13.23 -37.02 19.76
CA ILE A 17 -12.95 -38.45 19.64
C ILE A 17 -13.69 -38.96 18.40
N ILE A 18 -12.93 -39.42 17.41
CA ILE A 18 -13.46 -40.14 16.24
C ILE A 18 -13.30 -41.63 16.49
N THR A 19 -14.43 -42.33 16.58
CA THR A 19 -14.48 -43.77 16.62
C THR A 19 -15.15 -44.34 15.37
N ASN A 20 -14.32 -45.01 14.57
CA ASN A 20 -14.58 -46.14 13.68
C ASN A 20 -15.57 -46.11 12.49
N THR A 21 -14.95 -46.20 11.31
CA THR A 21 -15.13 -47.27 10.30
C THR A 21 -16.41 -47.29 9.47
N LEU A 22 -16.30 -46.78 8.24
CA LEU A 22 -16.86 -47.50 7.07
C LEU A 22 -16.10 -47.00 5.82
N ILE A 23 -15.39 -47.89 5.15
CA ILE A 23 -14.75 -47.72 3.87
C ILE A 23 -15.84 -47.59 2.81
N PHE A 24 -16.11 -46.34 2.35
CA PHE A 24 -16.76 -46.11 1.06
C PHE A 24 -15.70 -45.50 0.16
N LEU A 25 -15.23 -46.28 -0.81
CA LEU A 25 -14.51 -45.77 -1.98
C LEU A 25 -15.45 -44.88 -2.79
N PHE A 26 -15.52 -43.61 -2.44
CA PHE A 26 -15.95 -42.57 -3.38
C PHE A 26 -14.73 -42.17 -4.16
N LEU A 27 -14.73 -42.47 -5.45
CA LEU A 27 -13.93 -41.78 -6.46
C LEU A 27 -14.39 -40.32 -6.49
N PHE A 28 -13.84 -39.51 -5.57
CA PHE A 28 -13.86 -38.09 -5.78
C PHE A 28 -12.97 -37.82 -7.02
N PRO A 29 -13.44 -37.09 -8.02
CA PRO A 29 -12.52 -36.51 -8.98
C PRO A 29 -11.54 -35.70 -8.11
N HIS A 30 -10.26 -36.06 -8.17
CA HIS A 30 -9.21 -35.16 -7.73
C HIS A 30 -9.39 -33.93 -8.61
N SER A 31 -9.92 -32.83 -8.05
CA SER A 31 -9.63 -31.53 -8.62
C SER A 31 -8.10 -31.50 -8.65
N ILE A 32 -7.54 -31.53 -9.84
CA ILE A 32 -6.13 -31.15 -10.04
C ILE A 32 -6.12 -29.70 -9.59
N GLN A 33 -5.73 -29.47 -8.34
CA GLN A 33 -5.37 -28.15 -7.87
C GLN A 33 -4.18 -27.79 -8.75
N ALA A 34 -4.31 -26.79 -9.60
CA ALA A 34 -3.21 -26.33 -10.44
C ALA A 34 -2.04 -26.06 -9.47
N GLN A 35 -0.91 -26.72 -9.73
CA GLN A 35 0.29 -26.49 -8.94
C GLN A 35 0.78 -25.09 -9.31
N HIS A 36 0.82 -24.18 -8.35
CA HIS A 36 1.35 -22.85 -8.58
C HIS A 36 2.79 -22.90 -9.11
N SER A 37 3.20 -21.87 -9.85
CA SER A 37 4.59 -21.74 -10.27
C SER A 37 5.52 -21.61 -9.07
N ILE A 38 6.78 -21.95 -9.25
CA ILE A 38 7.80 -21.77 -8.21
C ILE A 38 7.97 -20.30 -7.79
N ALA A 39 7.77 -19.36 -8.73
CA ALA A 39 7.80 -17.92 -8.45
C ALA A 39 6.63 -17.52 -7.54
N ARG A 40 5.44 -18.09 -7.75
CA ARG A 40 4.26 -17.86 -6.91
C ARG A 40 4.49 -18.37 -5.47
N GLU A 41 5.08 -19.54 -5.29
CA GLU A 41 5.43 -20.09 -3.99
C GLU A 41 6.41 -19.18 -3.20
N TRP A 42 7.44 -18.65 -3.87
CA TRP A 42 8.39 -17.74 -3.25
C TRP A 42 7.82 -16.33 -3.02
N ASN A 43 6.88 -15.89 -3.85
CA ASN A 43 6.13 -14.66 -3.62
C ASN A 43 5.29 -14.77 -2.33
N GLU A 44 4.55 -15.87 -2.13
CA GLU A 44 3.81 -16.10 -0.88
C GLU A 44 4.74 -16.19 0.34
N ALA A 45 5.91 -16.81 0.19
CA ALA A 45 6.92 -16.83 1.24
C ALA A 45 7.40 -15.41 1.60
N THR A 46 7.51 -14.53 0.62
CA THR A 46 7.87 -13.12 0.82
C THR A 46 6.75 -12.38 1.56
N LEU A 47 5.50 -12.53 1.12
CA LEU A 47 4.34 -11.91 1.76
C LEU A 47 4.16 -12.41 3.21
N PHE A 48 4.35 -13.72 3.43
CA PHE A 48 4.35 -14.29 4.78
C PHE A 48 5.41 -13.64 5.69
N ALA A 49 6.62 -13.43 5.17
CA ALA A 49 7.68 -12.78 5.94
C ALA A 49 7.37 -11.30 6.25
N ILE A 50 6.74 -10.58 5.32
CA ILE A 50 6.30 -9.20 5.52
C ILE A 50 5.23 -9.12 6.61
N ARG A 51 4.23 -10.02 6.61
CA ARG A 51 3.20 -10.11 7.67
C ARG A 51 3.78 -10.37 9.07
N ASN A 52 5.00 -10.88 9.14
CA ASN A 52 5.74 -11.16 10.38
C ASN A 52 6.87 -10.16 10.68
N ASP A 53 6.91 -9.00 10.01
CA ASP A 53 7.94 -7.98 10.22
C ASP A 53 7.33 -6.67 10.77
N LEU A 54 8.12 -5.62 10.85
CA LEU A 54 7.68 -4.26 11.18
C LEU A 54 6.90 -3.64 10.02
N ALA A 55 5.94 -2.76 10.31
CA ALA A 55 5.20 -1.98 9.30
C ALA A 55 6.10 -0.94 8.62
N ARG A 56 6.89 -1.36 7.64
CA ARG A 56 7.90 -0.54 6.96
C ARG A 56 7.68 -0.54 5.44
N PRO A 57 6.68 0.21 4.92
CA PRO A 57 6.28 0.15 3.51
C PRO A 57 7.42 0.33 2.51
N THR A 58 8.35 1.26 2.76
CA THR A 58 9.52 1.52 1.90
C THR A 58 10.45 0.31 1.81
N ILE A 59 10.77 -0.27 2.95
CA ILE A 59 11.69 -1.42 3.04
C ILE A 59 11.05 -2.65 2.41
N HIS A 60 9.73 -2.84 2.61
CA HIS A 60 9.00 -3.96 2.02
C HIS A 60 8.80 -3.82 0.52
N ALA A 61 8.54 -2.61 0.00
CA ALA A 61 8.54 -2.35 -1.44
C ALA A 61 9.89 -2.73 -2.07
N ARG A 62 11.00 -2.33 -1.46
CA ARG A 62 12.35 -2.69 -1.89
C ARG A 62 12.61 -4.20 -1.75
N ASN A 63 12.14 -4.86 -0.70
CA ASN A 63 12.29 -6.31 -0.55
C ASN A 63 11.53 -7.05 -1.66
N LEU A 64 10.28 -6.68 -1.92
CA LEU A 64 9.49 -7.23 -3.03
C LEU A 64 10.20 -7.01 -4.37
N PHE A 65 10.77 -5.82 -4.61
CA PHE A 65 11.50 -5.51 -5.82
C PHE A 65 12.74 -6.42 -5.99
N HIS A 66 13.61 -6.49 -5.00
CA HIS A 66 14.83 -7.29 -5.10
C HIS A 66 14.54 -8.79 -5.22
N ILE A 67 13.51 -9.32 -4.53
CA ILE A 67 13.11 -10.72 -4.65
C ILE A 67 12.54 -11.00 -6.05
N SER A 68 11.71 -10.10 -6.58
CA SER A 68 11.15 -10.24 -7.93
C SER A 68 12.24 -10.19 -9.00
N ILE A 69 13.22 -9.29 -8.88
CA ILE A 69 14.41 -9.27 -9.75
C ILE A 69 15.21 -10.57 -9.64
N ALA A 70 15.40 -11.10 -8.42
CA ALA A 70 16.10 -12.38 -8.24
C ALA A 70 15.43 -13.53 -9.00
N MET A 71 14.10 -13.60 -8.93
CA MET A 71 13.31 -14.62 -9.62
C MET A 71 13.30 -14.40 -11.13
N TYR A 72 13.16 -13.15 -11.55
CA TYR A 72 13.15 -12.79 -12.98
C TYR A 72 14.51 -13.10 -13.65
N ASP A 73 15.63 -12.62 -13.08
CA ASP A 73 16.97 -12.89 -13.63
C ASP A 73 17.30 -14.38 -13.64
N ALA A 74 16.84 -15.13 -12.63
CA ALA A 74 16.99 -16.58 -12.56
C ALA A 74 16.19 -17.32 -13.65
N TRP A 75 15.07 -16.75 -14.09
CA TRP A 75 14.29 -17.26 -15.22
C TRP A 75 14.85 -16.80 -16.56
N ALA A 76 15.13 -15.50 -16.71
CA ALA A 76 15.53 -14.85 -17.95
C ALA A 76 16.89 -15.35 -18.48
N VAL A 77 17.81 -15.77 -17.61
CA VAL A 77 19.12 -16.31 -17.99
C VAL A 77 19.02 -17.56 -18.87
N TYR A 78 17.89 -18.27 -18.85
CA TYR A 78 17.61 -19.43 -19.71
C TYR A 78 16.63 -19.11 -20.84
N ASP A 79 16.25 -17.84 -20.97
CA ASP A 79 15.40 -17.37 -22.05
C ASP A 79 16.24 -16.89 -23.25
N THR A 80 15.65 -16.89 -24.45
CA THR A 80 16.35 -16.50 -25.68
C THR A 80 16.01 -15.09 -26.16
N ILE A 81 14.97 -14.49 -25.58
CA ILE A 81 14.41 -13.17 -25.93
C ILE A 81 14.61 -12.20 -24.78
N ALA A 82 14.07 -12.56 -23.61
CA ALA A 82 14.09 -11.71 -22.43
C ALA A 82 15.51 -11.40 -21.94
N GLN A 83 15.76 -10.15 -21.61
CA GLN A 83 17.02 -9.70 -21.04
C GLN A 83 16.98 -9.79 -19.51
N THR A 84 18.10 -10.12 -18.88
CA THR A 84 18.27 -9.98 -17.43
C THR A 84 18.30 -8.50 -17.03
N TYR A 85 17.84 -8.18 -15.82
CA TYR A 85 17.87 -6.81 -15.29
C TYR A 85 19.22 -6.47 -14.65
N LEU A 86 19.69 -7.27 -13.68
CA LEU A 86 20.93 -7.02 -12.94
C LEU A 86 22.05 -7.98 -13.34
N LEU A 87 21.76 -9.26 -13.57
CA LEU A 87 22.73 -10.27 -13.90
C LEU A 87 23.41 -9.99 -15.25
N GLY A 88 24.71 -9.77 -15.24
CA GLY A 88 25.50 -9.41 -16.44
C GLY A 88 25.38 -7.93 -16.84
N LYS A 89 24.80 -7.10 -16.01
CA LYS A 89 24.55 -5.66 -16.28
C LYS A 89 25.23 -4.79 -15.23
N THR A 90 25.24 -3.49 -15.51
CA THR A 90 25.58 -2.42 -14.55
C THR A 90 24.32 -1.59 -14.30
N VAL A 91 23.84 -1.60 -13.07
CA VAL A 91 22.68 -0.83 -12.63
C VAL A 91 23.13 0.14 -11.54
N ASP A 92 22.88 1.40 -11.72
CA ASP A 92 23.26 2.49 -10.80
C ASP A 92 24.72 2.37 -10.27
N GLY A 93 25.65 2.10 -11.18
CA GLY A 93 27.07 1.98 -10.87
C GLY A 93 27.49 0.65 -10.22
N TYR A 94 26.57 -0.24 -9.90
CA TYR A 94 26.88 -1.60 -9.46
C TYR A 94 26.93 -2.57 -10.66
N GLU A 95 28.01 -3.32 -10.77
CA GLU A 95 28.19 -4.37 -11.78
C GLU A 95 28.00 -5.76 -11.16
N CYS A 96 27.12 -6.59 -11.74
CA CYS A 96 27.00 -8.01 -11.44
C CYS A 96 27.54 -8.83 -12.62
N PRO A 97 28.84 -9.18 -12.68
CA PRO A 97 29.44 -9.85 -13.83
C PRO A 97 28.83 -11.22 -14.09
N PHE A 98 28.54 -11.53 -15.35
CA PHE A 98 28.05 -12.84 -15.76
C PHE A 98 28.70 -13.29 -17.07
N LEU A 99 29.26 -14.50 -17.07
CA LEU A 99 30.01 -15.05 -18.21
C LEU A 99 29.20 -16.04 -19.06
N GLY A 100 27.91 -16.14 -18.76
CA GLY A 100 27.02 -17.13 -19.38
C GLY A 100 27.00 -18.47 -18.62
N ILE A 101 26.05 -19.31 -18.93
CA ILE A 101 25.89 -20.67 -18.41
C ILE A 101 25.56 -21.60 -19.58
N ASP A 102 26.03 -22.83 -19.54
CA ASP A 102 25.66 -23.84 -20.53
C ASP A 102 24.15 -24.17 -20.43
N THR A 103 23.47 -24.27 -21.57
CA THR A 103 22.06 -24.63 -21.63
C THR A 103 21.84 -26.00 -20.99
N PRO A 104 21.03 -26.11 -19.93
CA PRO A 104 20.77 -27.35 -19.25
C PRO A 104 19.89 -28.30 -20.12
N SER A 105 19.95 -29.59 -19.84
CA SER A 105 19.13 -30.58 -20.54
C SER A 105 17.64 -30.48 -20.21
N ASN A 106 17.27 -29.89 -19.11
CA ASN A 106 15.91 -29.57 -18.70
C ASN A 106 15.90 -28.13 -18.17
N ILE A 107 15.38 -27.21 -18.98
CA ILE A 107 15.34 -25.77 -18.69
C ILE A 107 14.36 -25.50 -17.54
N ASP A 108 13.18 -26.11 -17.52
CA ASP A 108 12.17 -25.87 -16.50
C ASP A 108 12.68 -26.22 -15.10
N SER A 109 13.28 -27.41 -14.96
CA SER A 109 13.89 -27.82 -13.69
C SER A 109 15.07 -26.93 -13.29
N ALA A 110 15.82 -26.38 -14.25
CA ALA A 110 16.91 -25.47 -13.96
C ALA A 110 16.40 -24.08 -13.53
N ARG A 111 15.33 -23.58 -14.16
CA ARG A 111 14.62 -22.37 -13.74
C ARG A 111 14.12 -22.49 -12.30
N ASP A 112 13.38 -23.57 -11.99
CA ASP A 112 12.84 -23.82 -10.64
C ASP A 112 13.93 -23.85 -9.57
N GLU A 113 15.03 -24.56 -9.83
CA GLU A 113 16.14 -24.66 -8.91
C GLU A 113 16.86 -23.33 -8.75
N THR A 114 17.15 -22.59 -9.85
CA THR A 114 17.83 -21.29 -9.80
C THR A 114 16.99 -20.26 -9.05
N ILE A 115 15.69 -20.15 -9.35
CA ILE A 115 14.74 -19.27 -8.66
C ILE A 115 14.71 -19.58 -7.18
N SER A 116 14.58 -20.87 -6.83
CA SER A 116 14.47 -21.28 -5.42
C SER A 116 15.71 -20.90 -4.61
N TYR A 117 16.91 -21.14 -5.13
CA TYR A 117 18.14 -20.75 -4.42
C TYR A 117 18.31 -19.22 -4.35
N ALA A 118 17.94 -18.48 -5.41
CA ALA A 118 18.03 -17.03 -5.43
C ALA A 118 17.09 -16.41 -4.40
N ALA A 119 15.81 -16.75 -4.44
CA ALA A 119 14.80 -16.25 -3.50
C ALA A 119 15.13 -16.67 -2.05
N TYR A 120 15.41 -17.94 -1.81
CA TYR A 120 15.73 -18.45 -0.48
C TYR A 120 16.89 -17.71 0.20
N ARG A 121 18.02 -17.53 -0.50
CA ARG A 121 19.19 -16.84 0.07
C ARG A 121 18.92 -15.39 0.36
N LEU A 122 18.22 -14.70 -0.56
CA LEU A 122 17.90 -13.30 -0.38
C LEU A 122 16.89 -13.08 0.73
N LEU A 123 15.81 -13.88 0.80
CA LEU A 123 14.83 -13.83 1.89
C LEU A 123 15.46 -14.09 3.25
N ARG A 124 16.30 -15.12 3.38
CA ARG A 124 17.01 -15.36 4.64
C ARG A 124 17.88 -14.19 5.05
N HIS A 125 18.58 -13.57 4.09
CA HIS A 125 19.39 -12.38 4.35
C HIS A 125 18.53 -11.20 4.85
N ARG A 126 17.41 -10.93 4.19
CA ARG A 126 16.54 -9.77 4.51
C ARG A 126 15.80 -9.90 5.84
N PHE A 127 15.30 -11.09 6.15
CA PHE A 127 14.41 -11.30 7.29
C PHE A 127 15.08 -11.97 8.50
N GLN A 128 16.41 -12.23 8.49
CA GLN A 128 17.10 -12.88 9.62
C GLN A 128 17.04 -12.11 10.94
N PHE A 129 16.82 -10.79 10.89
CA PHE A 129 16.72 -9.92 12.07
C PHE A 129 15.30 -9.36 12.26
N SER A 130 14.34 -9.81 11.48
CA SER A 130 12.93 -9.47 11.63
C SER A 130 12.41 -9.94 12.99
N PRO A 131 11.47 -9.21 13.64
CA PRO A 131 10.80 -9.69 14.84
C PRO A 131 10.18 -11.07 14.67
N GLY A 132 9.62 -11.36 13.49
CA GLY A 132 9.02 -12.64 13.14
C GLY A 132 9.97 -13.66 12.51
N ALA A 133 11.28 -13.46 12.56
CA ALA A 133 12.27 -14.39 11.99
C ALA A 133 12.10 -15.83 12.49
N ILE A 134 11.63 -16.00 13.73
CA ILE A 134 11.34 -17.32 14.32
C ILE A 134 10.27 -18.10 13.53
N ASN A 135 9.38 -17.41 12.84
CA ASN A 135 8.35 -17.99 11.97
C ASN A 135 8.83 -18.08 10.52
N SER A 136 9.36 -16.97 10.00
CA SER A 136 9.70 -16.81 8.59
C SER A 136 10.87 -17.70 8.14
N LEU A 137 11.96 -17.77 8.93
CA LEU A 137 13.12 -18.57 8.52
C LEU A 137 12.82 -20.09 8.46
N PRO A 138 12.13 -20.71 9.43
CA PRO A 138 11.71 -22.10 9.30
C PRO A 138 10.73 -22.35 8.16
N PHE A 139 9.88 -21.39 7.82
CA PHE A 139 8.99 -21.46 6.67
C PHE A 139 9.79 -21.60 5.37
N PHE A 140 10.79 -20.73 5.15
CA PHE A 140 11.68 -20.79 3.98
C PHE A 140 12.45 -22.11 3.91
N ASP A 141 12.99 -22.58 5.05
CA ASP A 141 13.71 -23.86 5.13
C ASP A 141 12.78 -25.03 4.77
N THR A 142 11.53 -25.00 5.23
CA THR A 142 10.53 -26.02 4.95
C THR A 142 10.16 -26.03 3.46
N LEU A 143 9.96 -24.87 2.85
CA LEU A 143 9.68 -24.77 1.42
C LEU A 143 10.81 -25.39 0.59
N MET A 144 12.09 -25.02 0.84
CA MET A 144 13.24 -25.63 0.17
C MET A 144 13.30 -27.15 0.33
N MET A 145 13.06 -27.66 1.55
CA MET A 145 13.08 -29.10 1.80
C MET A 145 11.94 -29.83 1.08
N ASN A 146 10.74 -29.24 1.02
CA ASN A 146 9.59 -29.81 0.30
C ASN A 146 9.86 -29.88 -1.22
N LEU A 147 10.59 -28.90 -1.76
CA LEU A 147 11.05 -28.89 -3.15
C LEU A 147 12.22 -29.85 -3.41
N GLY A 148 12.78 -30.46 -2.36
CA GLY A 148 13.88 -31.42 -2.48
C GLY A 148 15.27 -30.78 -2.58
N TYR A 149 15.42 -29.49 -2.23
CA TYR A 149 16.66 -28.74 -2.32
C TYR A 149 17.45 -28.74 -0.99
N ASP A 150 18.78 -28.77 -1.11
CA ASP A 150 19.69 -28.71 0.05
C ASP A 150 19.86 -27.28 0.57
N ILE A 151 19.29 -26.98 1.72
CA ILE A 151 19.39 -25.66 2.39
C ILE A 151 20.83 -25.28 2.78
N TYR A 152 21.75 -26.22 2.85
CA TYR A 152 23.16 -26.00 3.20
C TYR A 152 24.06 -25.77 1.99
N PHE A 153 23.56 -26.01 0.76
CA PHE A 153 24.34 -25.78 -0.45
C PHE A 153 24.49 -24.28 -0.73
N SER A 154 25.70 -23.73 -0.54
CA SER A 154 26.00 -22.29 -0.64
C SER A 154 27.07 -21.94 -1.69
N ASN A 155 27.45 -22.90 -2.55
CA ASN A 155 28.41 -22.65 -3.61
C ASN A 155 27.83 -21.64 -4.63
N GLN A 156 28.65 -20.67 -5.06
CA GLN A 156 28.32 -19.65 -6.05
C GLN A 156 29.03 -19.84 -7.40
N ASN A 157 29.81 -20.91 -7.52
CA ASN A 157 30.51 -21.19 -8.77
C ASN A 157 29.58 -21.85 -9.80
N TYR A 158 28.90 -21.02 -10.58
CA TYR A 158 27.99 -21.45 -11.65
C TYR A 158 28.69 -21.91 -12.93
N SER A 159 30.03 -21.71 -13.06
CA SER A 159 30.79 -22.10 -14.28
C SER A 159 30.74 -23.59 -14.61
N THR A 160 30.24 -24.40 -13.68
CA THR A 160 30.01 -25.85 -13.86
C THR A 160 28.63 -26.18 -14.46
N GLY A 161 27.81 -25.18 -14.78
CA GLY A 161 26.43 -25.36 -15.23
C GLY A 161 25.43 -25.72 -14.12
N ASN A 162 25.78 -25.51 -12.84
CA ASN A 162 24.93 -25.86 -11.71
C ASN A 162 23.89 -24.76 -11.40
N PRO A 163 22.56 -25.02 -11.53
CA PRO A 163 21.51 -24.04 -11.32
C PRO A 163 21.45 -23.48 -9.87
N ALA A 164 21.65 -24.34 -8.85
CA ALA A 164 21.68 -23.92 -7.46
C ALA A 164 22.84 -22.93 -7.19
N ALA A 165 24.01 -23.16 -7.81
CA ALA A 165 25.15 -22.24 -7.68
C ALA A 165 24.88 -20.90 -8.35
N LEU A 166 24.17 -20.90 -9.48
CA LEU A 166 23.74 -19.68 -10.16
C LEU A 166 22.74 -18.91 -9.31
N GLY A 167 21.73 -19.55 -8.73
CA GLY A 167 20.77 -18.92 -7.81
C GLY A 167 21.46 -18.28 -6.60
N ASN A 168 22.40 -18.99 -5.97
CA ASN A 168 23.21 -18.42 -4.88
C ASN A 168 24.05 -17.20 -5.34
N TYR A 169 24.55 -17.20 -6.58
CA TYR A 169 25.29 -16.08 -7.16
C TYR A 169 24.40 -14.86 -7.41
N ILE A 170 23.23 -15.05 -8.00
CA ILE A 170 22.20 -13.98 -8.22
C ILE A 170 21.83 -13.33 -6.89
N ALA A 171 21.53 -14.15 -5.87
CA ALA A 171 21.23 -13.63 -4.53
C ALA A 171 22.40 -12.79 -3.97
N GLN A 172 23.64 -13.23 -4.14
CA GLN A 172 24.80 -12.47 -3.66
C GLN A 172 24.97 -11.14 -4.41
N CYS A 173 24.73 -11.11 -5.74
CA CYS A 173 24.72 -9.85 -6.49
C CYS A 173 23.70 -8.86 -5.90
N LEU A 174 22.46 -9.30 -5.66
CA LEU A 174 21.41 -8.46 -5.10
C LEU A 174 21.68 -8.02 -3.66
N ILE A 175 22.29 -8.86 -2.84
CA ILE A 175 22.75 -8.47 -1.50
C ILE A 175 23.81 -7.36 -1.59
N ASN A 176 24.79 -7.52 -2.49
CA ASN A 176 25.86 -6.52 -2.66
C ASN A 176 25.33 -5.22 -3.27
N TYR A 177 24.42 -5.29 -4.25
CA TYR A 177 23.71 -4.16 -4.80
C TYR A 177 22.97 -3.41 -3.70
N GLY A 178 22.19 -4.11 -2.89
CA GLY A 178 21.45 -3.55 -1.78
C GLY A 178 22.29 -2.89 -0.69
N PHE A 179 23.59 -3.16 -0.61
CA PHE A 179 24.46 -2.43 0.31
C PHE A 179 24.88 -1.04 -0.20
N GLN A 180 24.61 -0.71 -1.48
CA GLN A 180 24.99 0.56 -2.08
C GLN A 180 23.86 1.27 -2.84
N ASP A 181 22.64 0.73 -2.83
CA ASP A 181 21.46 1.30 -3.50
C ASP A 181 20.83 2.52 -2.79
N GLY A 182 21.49 3.08 -1.79
CA GLY A 182 21.01 4.25 -1.05
C GLY A 182 20.10 3.93 0.15
N ALA A 183 19.53 2.73 0.25
CA ALA A 183 18.60 2.36 1.33
C ALA A 183 19.26 2.21 2.71
N ARG A 184 20.60 2.23 2.79
CA ARG A 184 21.38 2.10 4.04
C ARG A 184 21.12 0.80 4.82
N GLU A 185 20.87 -0.28 4.12
CA GLU A 185 20.56 -1.59 4.70
C GLU A 185 21.60 -2.05 5.72
N GLN A 186 22.89 -1.90 5.41
CA GLN A 186 24.00 -2.28 6.31
C GLN A 186 24.04 -1.48 7.63
N PHE A 187 23.27 -0.38 7.72
CA PHE A 187 23.10 0.44 8.92
C PHE A 187 21.70 0.30 9.52
N GLY A 188 20.97 -0.77 9.18
CA GLY A 188 19.62 -1.04 9.67
C GLY A 188 18.56 -0.04 9.18
N TYR A 189 18.77 0.58 8.01
CA TYR A 189 17.91 1.61 7.42
C TYR A 189 17.78 2.89 8.27
N ASN A 190 18.72 3.15 9.17
CA ASN A 190 18.68 4.32 10.03
C ASN A 190 18.91 5.62 9.23
N ASN A 191 18.21 6.67 9.66
CA ASN A 191 18.39 8.03 9.12
C ASN A 191 19.82 8.53 9.36
N SER A 192 20.30 9.41 8.49
CA SER A 192 21.65 9.98 8.60
C SER A 192 21.67 11.45 8.99
N THR A 193 20.68 12.23 8.54
CA THR A 193 20.67 13.68 8.65
C THR A 193 19.36 14.25 9.15
N TYR A 194 18.23 13.58 8.87
CA TYR A 194 16.91 14.07 9.26
C TYR A 194 16.79 14.24 10.78
N GLN A 195 16.23 15.37 11.19
CA GLN A 195 15.87 15.67 12.58
C GLN A 195 14.49 16.30 12.62
N GLU A 196 13.65 15.83 13.53
CA GLU A 196 12.31 16.38 13.74
C GLU A 196 12.37 17.81 14.32
N VAL A 197 11.47 18.66 13.86
CA VAL A 197 11.31 20.05 14.36
C VAL A 197 10.45 20.09 15.61
N ASN A 198 9.40 19.28 15.64
CA ASN A 198 8.45 19.25 16.73
C ASN A 198 8.82 18.22 17.80
N PRO A 199 8.67 18.55 19.11
CA PRO A 199 8.76 17.55 20.16
C PRO A 199 7.64 16.51 20.01
N PRO A 200 7.81 15.28 20.52
CA PRO A 200 6.80 14.24 20.41
C PRO A 200 5.46 14.64 21.06
N LEU A 201 4.35 14.39 20.36
CA LEU A 201 3.02 14.46 20.95
C LEU A 201 2.77 13.20 21.79
N VAL A 202 2.56 13.40 23.09
CA VAL A 202 2.23 12.30 24.00
C VAL A 202 0.74 12.04 23.95
N MET A 203 0.32 10.93 23.34
CA MET A 203 -1.09 10.63 23.06
C MET A 203 -1.96 10.49 24.30
N ALA A 204 -1.40 10.10 25.44
CA ALA A 204 -2.09 9.99 26.73
C ALA A 204 -2.56 11.34 27.31
N PHE A 205 -2.09 12.48 26.80
CA PHE A 205 -2.48 13.79 27.27
C PHE A 205 -3.35 14.54 26.27
N PRO A 206 -4.29 15.39 26.74
CA PRO A 206 -5.10 16.23 25.87
C PRO A 206 -4.29 17.35 25.23
N GLY A 207 -4.73 17.81 24.05
CA GLY A 207 -4.15 18.95 23.33
C GLY A 207 -2.83 18.66 22.64
N ASN A 208 -2.19 19.72 22.17
CA ASN A 208 -0.86 19.72 21.58
C ASN A 208 -0.17 21.08 21.83
N PRO A 209 0.01 21.49 23.11
CA PRO A 209 0.49 22.83 23.45
C PRO A 209 1.98 23.05 23.12
N ASP A 210 2.77 21.98 22.97
CA ASP A 210 4.22 22.06 22.80
C ASP A 210 4.67 22.06 21.34
N ILE A 211 3.74 22.04 20.38
CA ILE A 211 4.07 22.08 18.96
C ILE A 211 4.81 23.38 18.60
N ILE A 212 5.92 23.26 17.87
CA ILE A 212 6.76 24.41 17.47
C ILE A 212 6.31 24.94 16.10
N ASP A 213 6.11 24.03 15.14
CA ASP A 213 5.69 24.36 13.78
C ASP A 213 4.54 23.44 13.34
N PRO A 214 3.30 23.95 13.24
CA PRO A 214 2.14 23.16 12.85
C PRO A 214 2.17 22.72 11.37
N ASN A 215 3.11 23.21 10.58
CA ASN A 215 3.31 22.81 9.19
C ASN A 215 4.29 21.63 9.03
N ARG A 216 4.91 21.19 10.13
CA ARG A 216 5.92 20.14 10.11
C ARG A 216 5.47 18.89 10.84
N TRP A 217 5.95 17.74 10.39
CA TRP A 217 5.65 16.46 11.03
C TRP A 217 6.06 16.44 12.51
N GLN A 218 5.31 15.68 13.29
CA GLN A 218 5.51 15.53 14.73
C GLN A 218 5.49 14.04 15.09
N PRO A 219 6.53 13.51 15.76
CA PRO A 219 6.51 12.14 16.27
C PRO A 219 5.42 11.97 17.35
N LEU A 220 4.93 10.74 17.50
CA LEU A 220 3.96 10.38 18.53
C LEU A 220 4.65 9.51 19.60
N THR A 221 4.37 9.80 20.87
CA THR A 221 4.71 8.90 21.98
C THR A 221 3.45 8.13 22.36
N LEU A 222 3.50 6.80 22.23
CA LEU A 222 2.42 5.87 22.55
C LEU A 222 2.72 5.16 23.87
N ASP A 223 1.69 4.67 24.57
CA ASP A 223 1.87 3.82 25.76
C ASP A 223 2.49 2.48 25.39
N LEU A 224 2.12 1.95 24.24
CA LEU A 224 2.62 0.70 23.68
C LEU A 224 2.64 0.81 22.16
N PHE A 225 3.74 0.39 21.55
CA PHE A 225 3.85 0.22 20.10
C PHE A 225 3.91 -1.27 19.77
N ILE A 226 3.10 -1.74 18.81
CA ILE A 226 3.04 -3.16 18.41
C ILE A 226 3.33 -3.28 16.93
N ASP A 227 4.18 -4.28 16.55
CA ASP A 227 4.49 -4.62 15.17
C ASP A 227 3.34 -5.38 14.47
N GLN A 228 3.52 -5.72 13.19
CA GLN A 228 2.51 -6.46 12.41
C GLN A 228 2.30 -7.88 12.91
N ALA A 229 3.32 -8.52 13.48
CA ALA A 229 3.22 -9.86 14.07
C ALA A 229 2.62 -9.86 15.50
N GLY A 230 2.21 -8.69 16.02
CA GLY A 230 1.61 -8.55 17.34
C GLY A 230 2.63 -8.46 18.49
N ASN A 231 3.92 -8.22 18.20
CA ASN A 231 4.96 -8.12 19.23
C ASN A 231 5.16 -6.67 19.70
N PRO A 232 5.31 -6.41 21.00
CA PRO A 232 5.67 -5.09 21.51
C PRO A 232 7.05 -4.66 21.00
N ILE A 233 7.12 -3.44 20.49
CA ILE A 233 8.37 -2.80 20.06
C ILE A 233 9.01 -2.10 21.29
N PRO A 234 10.33 -2.18 21.50
CA PRO A 234 10.98 -1.72 22.73
C PRO A 234 11.15 -0.19 22.85
N PHE A 235 10.45 0.60 22.04
CA PHE A 235 10.46 2.06 22.09
C PHE A 235 9.04 2.61 21.84
N ASN A 236 8.70 3.66 22.58
CA ASN A 236 7.37 4.23 22.56
C ASN A 236 7.21 5.40 21.58
N THR A 237 8.33 5.95 21.11
CA THR A 237 8.37 7.06 20.15
C THR A 237 9.19 6.62 18.95
N PRO A 238 8.55 6.14 17.87
CA PRO A 238 9.27 5.75 16.67
C PRO A 238 9.85 6.97 15.95
N ASP A 239 11.08 6.83 15.47
CA ASP A 239 11.71 7.81 14.60
C ASP A 239 10.97 7.91 13.25
N PHE A 240 11.16 9.00 12.51
CA PHE A 240 10.64 9.12 11.15
C PHE A 240 11.20 7.99 10.28
N LEU A 241 10.31 7.16 9.74
CA LEU A 241 10.68 6.05 8.87
C LEU A 241 11.08 6.55 7.48
N SER A 242 12.35 6.33 7.10
CA SER A 242 12.86 6.53 5.74
C SER A 242 12.73 7.96 5.17
N PRO A 243 13.02 9.05 5.91
CA PRO A 243 12.89 10.43 5.39
C PRO A 243 13.87 10.74 4.25
N GLU A 244 14.90 9.92 4.04
CA GLU A 244 15.96 10.08 3.04
C GLU A 244 15.78 9.13 1.84
N TRP A 245 14.61 8.48 1.70
CA TRP A 245 14.38 7.38 0.75
C TRP A 245 14.36 7.82 -0.72
N GLY A 246 14.18 9.11 -1.01
CA GLY A 246 14.28 9.65 -2.37
C GLY A 246 15.63 9.44 -3.05
N GLN A 247 16.69 9.09 -2.29
CA GLN A 247 18.01 8.76 -2.83
C GLN A 247 18.24 7.27 -3.10
N VAL A 248 17.24 6.42 -2.88
CA VAL A 248 17.35 4.99 -3.21
C VAL A 248 17.34 4.81 -4.72
N SER A 249 18.17 3.90 -5.22
CA SER A 249 18.26 3.57 -6.65
C SER A 249 16.92 3.11 -7.20
N PRO A 250 16.30 3.82 -8.15
CA PRO A 250 14.98 3.49 -8.67
C PRO A 250 15.04 2.36 -9.71
N PHE A 251 13.85 1.86 -10.08
CA PHE A 251 13.70 0.96 -11.23
C PHE A 251 13.61 1.74 -12.55
N ALA A 252 12.61 2.63 -12.69
CA ALA A 252 12.31 3.34 -13.92
C ALA A 252 12.38 4.87 -13.78
N LEU A 253 12.34 5.43 -12.56
CA LEU A 253 12.38 6.89 -12.38
C LEU A 253 13.65 7.50 -12.98
N SER A 254 13.47 8.54 -13.78
CA SER A 254 14.56 9.27 -14.42
C SER A 254 15.08 10.40 -13.53
N PRO A 255 16.40 10.69 -13.53
CA PRO A 255 16.91 11.92 -12.92
C PRO A 255 16.29 13.21 -13.46
N ASP A 256 15.75 13.20 -14.69
CA ASP A 256 15.07 14.35 -15.31
C ASP A 256 13.71 14.64 -14.64
N ASP A 257 13.10 13.66 -13.96
CA ASP A 257 11.85 13.80 -13.21
C ASP A 257 12.08 14.30 -11.77
N ALA A 258 13.34 14.41 -11.35
CA ALA A 258 13.70 14.77 -9.99
C ALA A 258 13.96 16.28 -9.84
N SER A 259 13.30 16.90 -8.85
CA SER A 259 13.71 18.16 -8.25
C SER A 259 14.62 17.89 -7.06
N ILE A 260 15.76 18.55 -6.96
CA ILE A 260 16.70 18.37 -5.86
C ILE A 260 16.65 19.61 -4.95
N TYR A 261 16.28 19.37 -3.70
CA TYR A 261 16.18 20.40 -2.67
C TYR A 261 17.17 20.14 -1.56
N THR A 262 17.79 21.20 -1.00
CA THR A 262 18.76 21.05 0.09
C THR A 262 18.18 21.61 1.39
N ARG A 263 18.17 20.81 2.48
CA ARG A 263 17.86 21.22 3.85
C ARG A 263 18.87 20.61 4.81
N ASP A 264 19.42 21.45 5.69
CA ASP A 264 20.41 21.06 6.72
C ASP A 264 21.67 20.33 6.17
N GLY A 265 22.03 20.67 4.90
CA GLY A 265 23.17 20.09 4.23
C GLY A 265 22.93 18.71 3.61
N PHE A 266 21.69 18.26 3.56
CA PHE A 266 21.27 17.03 2.89
C PHE A 266 20.41 17.37 1.67
N ASP A 267 20.64 16.64 0.54
CA ASP A 267 19.91 16.82 -0.71
C ASP A 267 18.74 15.81 -0.77
N TYR A 268 17.52 16.34 -0.79
CA TYR A 268 16.30 15.56 -0.98
C TYR A 268 15.99 15.47 -2.47
N TRP A 269 15.89 14.25 -2.97
CA TRP A 269 15.44 13.98 -4.34
C TRP A 269 13.94 13.76 -4.32
N VAL A 270 13.23 14.60 -5.08
CA VAL A 270 11.77 14.67 -5.14
C VAL A 270 11.34 14.41 -6.57
N TYR A 271 11.05 13.17 -6.87
CA TYR A 271 10.56 12.78 -8.20
C TYR A 271 9.11 13.21 -8.38
N HIS A 272 8.75 13.65 -9.60
CA HIS A 272 7.40 14.08 -9.97
C HIS A 272 6.78 15.08 -8.99
N ASP A 273 7.58 16.04 -8.52
CA ASP A 273 7.21 16.99 -7.48
C ASP A 273 5.81 17.61 -7.74
N PRO A 274 4.82 17.39 -6.85
CA PRO A 274 3.47 17.92 -7.01
C PRO A 274 3.35 19.39 -6.58
N GLY A 275 4.41 20.00 -6.06
CA GLY A 275 4.41 21.32 -5.44
C GLY A 275 4.05 21.32 -3.97
N GLU A 276 4.04 22.50 -3.38
CA GLU A 276 3.81 22.68 -1.94
C GLU A 276 2.37 22.32 -1.52
N PRO A 277 2.19 21.59 -0.40
CA PRO A 277 0.88 21.42 0.22
C PRO A 277 0.37 22.75 0.80
N PRO A 278 -0.93 22.85 1.15
CA PRO A 278 -1.41 24.03 1.87
C PRO A 278 -0.75 24.14 3.23
N TYR A 279 -0.24 25.33 3.58
CA TYR A 279 0.35 25.62 4.87
C TYR A 279 -0.49 26.63 5.67
N ILE A 280 -0.46 26.52 6.99
CA ILE A 280 -1.14 27.45 7.88
C ILE A 280 -0.23 28.64 8.25
N ASP A 281 -0.77 29.86 8.12
CA ASP A 281 -0.25 31.05 8.78
C ASP A 281 -1.04 31.28 10.08
N THR A 282 -0.41 31.08 11.21
CA THR A 282 -1.04 31.25 12.52
C THR A 282 -1.19 32.73 12.94
N THR A 283 -0.73 33.67 12.13
CA THR A 283 -0.76 35.12 12.40
C THR A 283 -1.89 35.84 11.65
N ALA A 284 -2.43 35.23 10.58
CA ALA A 284 -3.45 35.83 9.73
C ALA A 284 -4.53 34.80 9.33
N VAL A 285 -5.74 35.26 9.07
CA VAL A 285 -6.82 34.46 8.46
C VAL A 285 -6.85 34.64 6.94
N GLY A 286 -7.34 33.61 6.24
CA GLY A 286 -7.54 33.65 4.78
C GLY A 286 -6.38 33.04 3.98
N GLY A 287 -6.50 33.11 2.66
CA GLY A 287 -5.52 32.55 1.74
C GLY A 287 -5.44 31.02 1.83
N ILE A 288 -4.26 30.45 1.55
CA ILE A 288 -4.02 28.99 1.54
C ILE A 288 -4.23 28.35 2.92
N SER A 289 -4.17 29.14 4.03
CA SER A 289 -4.45 28.64 5.37
C SER A 289 -5.89 28.14 5.53
N GLU A 290 -6.84 28.64 4.75
CA GLU A 290 -8.22 28.18 4.77
C GLU A 290 -8.35 26.77 4.18
N GLU A 291 -7.53 26.45 3.18
CA GLU A 291 -7.50 25.11 2.60
C GLU A 291 -6.85 24.08 3.55
N TYR A 292 -5.81 24.49 4.27
CA TYR A 292 -5.23 23.70 5.35
C TYR A 292 -6.27 23.37 6.43
N LYS A 293 -6.95 24.39 6.96
CA LYS A 293 -7.96 24.23 8.02
C LYS A 293 -9.16 23.42 7.55
N TRP A 294 -9.62 23.65 6.32
CA TRP A 294 -10.71 22.92 5.74
C TRP A 294 -10.36 21.43 5.57
N GLY A 295 -9.18 21.10 5.05
CA GLY A 295 -8.76 19.74 4.83
C GLY A 295 -8.70 18.92 6.13
N PHE A 296 -8.11 19.47 7.18
CA PHE A 296 -8.09 18.80 8.50
C PHE A 296 -9.45 18.86 9.21
N GLY A 297 -10.24 19.90 8.98
CA GLY A 297 -11.64 19.97 9.43
C GLY A 297 -12.50 18.87 8.82
N LEU A 298 -12.35 18.59 7.52
CA LEU A 298 -13.03 17.49 6.84
C LEU A 298 -12.73 16.13 7.49
N VAL A 299 -11.48 15.86 7.82
CA VAL A 299 -11.09 14.63 8.52
C VAL A 299 -11.82 14.49 9.86
N SER A 300 -11.97 15.58 10.61
CA SER A 300 -12.70 15.55 11.88
C SER A 300 -14.20 15.36 11.69
N VAL A 301 -14.79 15.92 10.62
CA VAL A 301 -16.23 15.71 10.29
C VAL A 301 -16.47 14.27 9.82
N TRP A 302 -15.61 13.71 8.99
CA TRP A 302 -15.75 12.33 8.53
C TRP A 302 -15.61 11.30 9.67
N SER A 303 -14.96 11.65 10.77
CA SER A 303 -14.99 10.84 11.99
C SER A 303 -16.41 10.65 12.55
N SER A 304 -17.37 11.56 12.24
CA SER A 304 -18.76 11.38 12.61
C SER A 304 -19.51 10.32 11.80
N HIS A 305 -18.98 9.96 10.63
CA HIS A 305 -19.56 8.91 9.77
C HIS A 305 -19.36 7.49 10.34
N LEU A 306 -18.54 7.34 11.36
CA LEU A 306 -18.21 6.07 12.01
C LEU A 306 -19.29 5.63 13.05
N ASP A 307 -20.40 6.37 13.19
CA ASP A 307 -21.45 6.08 14.18
C ASP A 307 -22.27 4.85 13.79
N PRO A 308 -22.17 3.72 14.50
CA PRO A 308 -22.97 2.53 14.24
C PRO A 308 -24.48 2.75 14.44
N ASN A 309 -24.88 3.86 15.06
CA ASN A 309 -26.28 4.23 15.23
C ASN A 309 -26.77 5.19 14.13
N ASP A 310 -25.90 5.60 13.20
CA ASP A 310 -26.30 6.39 12.04
C ASP A 310 -27.22 5.54 11.14
N SER A 311 -28.35 6.12 10.71
CA SER A 311 -29.32 5.45 9.84
C SER A 311 -29.01 5.62 8.35
N VAL A 312 -27.90 6.26 7.99
CA VAL A 312 -27.50 6.48 6.62
C VAL A 312 -27.10 5.15 5.97
N MET A 313 -27.79 4.81 4.87
CA MET A 313 -27.49 3.64 4.05
C MET A 313 -26.82 4.09 2.76
N VAL A 314 -25.76 3.41 2.38
CA VAL A 314 -25.01 3.67 1.13
C VAL A 314 -25.00 2.41 0.27
N ASP A 315 -25.15 2.59 -1.05
CA ASP A 315 -24.95 1.52 -2.01
C ASP A 315 -23.45 1.44 -2.33
N ILE A 316 -22.78 0.38 -1.87
CA ILE A 316 -21.35 0.17 -2.04
C ILE A 316 -20.99 -0.72 -3.24
N SER A 317 -21.98 -1.07 -4.06
CA SER A 317 -21.75 -1.86 -5.27
C SER A 317 -21.11 -1.03 -6.39
N PRO A 318 -20.50 -1.67 -7.39
CA PRO A 318 -19.99 -0.98 -8.58
C PRO A 318 -21.07 -0.22 -9.37
N ALA A 319 -22.37 -0.43 -9.10
CA ALA A 319 -23.44 0.39 -9.70
C ALA A 319 -23.43 1.86 -9.23
N SER A 320 -22.86 2.13 -8.06
CA SER A 320 -22.83 3.46 -7.42
C SER A 320 -21.42 3.98 -7.15
N PHE A 321 -20.48 3.10 -6.86
CA PHE A 321 -19.09 3.47 -6.58
C PHE A 321 -18.14 3.14 -7.73
N GLY A 322 -17.10 3.95 -7.85
CA GLY A 322 -16.09 3.80 -8.88
C GLY A 322 -16.36 4.59 -10.16
N ASN A 323 -15.53 4.34 -11.18
CA ASN A 323 -15.60 4.99 -12.49
C ASN A 323 -15.47 6.52 -12.42
N ILE A 324 -14.50 7.02 -11.64
CA ILE A 324 -14.20 8.45 -11.55
C ILE A 324 -13.44 8.87 -12.80
N PRO A 325 -13.95 9.84 -13.59
CA PRO A 325 -13.22 10.34 -14.75
C PRO A 325 -11.89 11.00 -14.35
N LEU A 326 -10.81 10.67 -15.05
CA LEU A 326 -9.47 11.20 -14.73
C LEU A 326 -9.37 12.72 -14.95
N ASP A 327 -10.15 13.27 -15.88
CA ASP A 327 -10.21 14.70 -16.19
C ASP A 327 -11.04 15.51 -15.17
N GLU A 328 -11.74 14.85 -14.26
CA GLU A 328 -12.45 15.46 -13.13
C GLU A 328 -11.61 15.57 -11.86
N TYR A 329 -10.40 15.00 -11.86
CA TYR A 329 -9.52 15.16 -10.70
C TYR A 329 -9.09 16.60 -10.51
N PRO A 330 -9.17 17.14 -9.28
CA PRO A 330 -8.76 18.50 -9.00
C PRO A 330 -7.26 18.70 -9.31
N THR A 331 -6.96 19.80 -10.01
CA THR A 331 -5.61 20.19 -10.39
C THR A 331 -4.98 21.19 -9.42
N ASP A 332 -5.79 21.70 -8.48
CA ASP A 332 -5.36 22.63 -7.44
C ASP A 332 -6.09 22.35 -6.12
N VAL A 333 -5.60 22.97 -5.05
CA VAL A 333 -6.12 22.76 -3.69
C VAL A 333 -7.55 23.28 -3.54
N ALA A 334 -7.94 24.31 -4.28
CA ALA A 334 -9.31 24.85 -4.20
C ALA A 334 -10.34 23.86 -4.77
N GLY A 335 -9.99 23.14 -5.84
CA GLY A 335 -10.83 22.10 -6.44
C GLY A 335 -11.11 20.92 -5.54
N LEU A 336 -10.30 20.70 -4.51
CA LEU A 336 -10.54 19.63 -3.54
C LEU A 336 -11.88 19.76 -2.83
N ARG A 337 -12.36 20.99 -2.62
CA ARG A 337 -13.66 21.24 -1.95
C ARG A 337 -14.87 20.81 -2.79
N ASP A 338 -14.74 20.84 -4.10
CA ASP A 338 -15.77 20.36 -5.03
C ASP A 338 -15.71 18.85 -5.20
N PHE A 339 -14.52 18.27 -5.06
CA PHE A 339 -14.29 16.82 -5.21
C PHE A 339 -14.71 16.02 -3.97
N TYR A 340 -14.38 16.47 -2.75
CA TYR A 340 -14.71 15.78 -1.51
C TYR A 340 -15.99 16.32 -0.89
N ASN A 341 -16.99 15.45 -0.75
CA ASN A 341 -18.23 15.80 -0.08
C ASN A 341 -18.02 15.87 1.44
N PHE A 342 -18.17 17.07 1.98
CA PHE A 342 -17.86 17.35 3.39
C PHE A 342 -18.81 16.63 4.36
N LEU A 343 -20.10 16.50 4.00
CA LEU A 343 -21.13 15.94 4.88
C LEU A 343 -21.48 14.49 4.57
N ASP A 344 -21.52 14.14 3.28
CA ASP A 344 -22.00 12.83 2.85
C ASP A 344 -20.88 11.78 2.81
N GLY A 345 -19.63 12.23 2.69
CA GLY A 345 -18.46 11.36 2.54
C GLY A 345 -18.32 10.80 1.11
N GLY A 346 -17.13 10.40 0.75
CA GLY A 346 -16.83 9.86 -0.56
C GLY A 346 -16.38 10.91 -1.57
N ASP A 347 -15.96 10.43 -2.72
CA ASP A 347 -15.60 11.20 -3.88
C ASP A 347 -16.73 11.15 -4.94
N PRO A 348 -16.62 11.89 -6.07
CA PRO A 348 -17.68 11.99 -7.07
C PRO A 348 -17.74 10.75 -7.98
N SER A 349 -17.87 9.57 -7.41
CA SER A 349 -18.04 8.32 -8.16
C SER A 349 -19.32 8.34 -8.98
N THR A 350 -19.26 7.79 -10.20
CA THR A 350 -20.39 7.72 -11.13
C THR A 350 -20.96 6.31 -11.27
N GLY A 351 -20.25 5.30 -10.78
CA GLY A 351 -20.59 3.88 -10.92
C GLY A 351 -20.45 3.36 -12.36
N HIS A 352 -20.64 2.06 -12.50
CA HIS A 352 -20.60 1.33 -13.76
C HIS A 352 -21.99 0.86 -14.15
N ILE A 353 -22.39 1.10 -15.40
CA ILE A 353 -23.75 0.75 -15.89
C ILE A 353 -23.94 -0.76 -15.93
N MET A 354 -22.89 -1.52 -16.25
CA MET A 354 -23.01 -2.94 -16.61
C MET A 354 -21.67 -3.66 -16.37
N ASN A 355 -21.74 -4.88 -15.85
CA ASN A 355 -20.59 -5.77 -15.79
C ASN A 355 -20.24 -6.24 -17.22
N PRO A 356 -19.02 -6.01 -17.72
CA PRO A 356 -18.67 -6.29 -19.12
C PRO A 356 -18.68 -7.79 -19.43
N ASN A 357 -18.40 -8.65 -18.45
CA ASN A 357 -18.35 -10.10 -18.65
C ASN A 357 -19.74 -10.73 -18.75
N THR A 358 -20.68 -10.29 -17.90
CA THR A 358 -22.02 -10.86 -17.85
C THR A 358 -23.01 -10.14 -18.76
N GLY A 359 -22.73 -8.88 -19.13
CA GLY A 359 -23.66 -8.01 -19.84
C GLY A 359 -24.88 -7.61 -19.02
N LEU A 360 -24.84 -7.76 -17.68
CA LEU A 360 -25.92 -7.42 -16.76
C LEU A 360 -25.53 -6.23 -15.87
N PRO A 361 -26.48 -5.41 -15.42
CA PRO A 361 -26.20 -4.38 -14.41
C PRO A 361 -25.66 -5.00 -13.12
N TYR A 362 -24.78 -4.28 -12.41
CA TYR A 362 -24.35 -4.66 -11.06
C TYR A 362 -25.56 -4.62 -10.10
N THR A 363 -25.56 -5.55 -9.15
CA THR A 363 -26.63 -5.61 -8.14
C THR A 363 -26.30 -4.62 -7.01
N PRO A 364 -27.19 -3.68 -6.68
CA PRO A 364 -26.99 -2.75 -5.57
C PRO A 364 -26.79 -3.49 -4.24
N GLN A 365 -25.86 -3.00 -3.42
CA GLN A 365 -25.56 -3.50 -2.09
C GLN A 365 -25.65 -2.35 -1.08
N TYR A 366 -26.81 -2.20 -0.42
CA TYR A 366 -27.04 -1.17 0.59
C TYR A 366 -26.61 -1.64 1.97
N VAL A 367 -25.66 -0.91 2.57
CA VAL A 367 -25.13 -1.17 3.91
C VAL A 367 -25.11 0.11 4.75
N PRO A 368 -25.06 0.02 6.10
CA PRO A 368 -24.82 1.20 6.94
C PRO A 368 -23.53 1.90 6.56
N ARG A 369 -23.56 3.23 6.38
CA ARG A 369 -22.36 4.02 6.05
C ARG A 369 -21.23 3.80 7.07
N ALA A 370 -21.59 3.72 8.35
CA ALA A 370 -20.63 3.51 9.41
C ALA A 370 -19.91 2.15 9.32
N ASP A 371 -20.61 1.09 8.94
CA ASP A 371 -19.99 -0.21 8.75
C ASP A 371 -19.04 -0.19 7.56
N TYR A 372 -19.47 0.38 6.44
CA TYR A 372 -18.62 0.54 5.26
C TYR A 372 -17.34 1.35 5.58
N ALA A 373 -17.49 2.53 6.20
CA ALA A 373 -16.35 3.40 6.50
C ALA A 373 -15.33 2.73 7.44
N ARG A 374 -15.81 1.99 8.47
CA ARG A 374 -14.95 1.27 9.41
C ARG A 374 -14.26 0.07 8.75
N VAL A 375 -15.01 -0.76 8.01
CA VAL A 375 -14.46 -1.90 7.24
C VAL A 375 -13.41 -1.41 6.25
N LEU A 376 -13.71 -0.33 5.51
CA LEU A 376 -12.79 0.26 4.56
C LEU A 376 -11.49 0.73 5.23
N ALA A 377 -11.63 1.45 6.36
CA ALA A 377 -10.48 1.97 7.11
C ALA A 377 -9.58 0.85 7.64
N GLU A 378 -10.14 -0.30 8.03
CA GLU A 378 -9.37 -1.44 8.55
C GLU A 378 -8.83 -2.36 7.45
N PHE A 379 -9.58 -2.59 6.36
CA PHE A 379 -9.14 -3.42 5.23
C PHE A 379 -7.85 -2.90 4.58
N TRP A 380 -7.78 -1.57 4.39
CA TRP A 380 -6.62 -0.92 3.78
C TRP A 380 -5.58 -0.41 4.79
N ALA A 381 -5.71 -0.76 6.08
CA ALA A 381 -4.79 -0.32 7.10
C ALA A 381 -3.52 -1.19 7.17
N ASP A 382 -2.44 -0.57 7.66
CA ASP A 382 -1.29 -1.33 8.18
C ASP A 382 -1.68 -1.86 9.58
N GLY A 383 -1.78 -3.15 9.72
CA GLY A 383 -2.18 -3.81 10.97
C GLY A 383 -1.54 -5.17 11.13
N PRO A 384 -1.85 -5.92 12.18
CA PRO A 384 -1.47 -7.33 12.28
C PRO A 384 -1.93 -8.11 11.05
N ASP A 385 -1.07 -8.99 10.61
CA ASP A 385 -1.23 -9.82 9.41
C ASP A 385 -1.32 -9.04 8.08
N SER A 386 -1.03 -7.71 8.08
CA SER A 386 -0.96 -6.91 6.86
C SER A 386 0.38 -7.09 6.15
N GLU A 387 0.33 -7.09 4.84
CA GLU A 387 1.49 -7.12 3.94
C GLU A 387 2.07 -5.73 3.69
N THR A 388 1.62 -4.68 4.38
CA THR A 388 1.80 -3.27 4.02
C THR A 388 1.24 -2.92 2.64
N PRO A 389 1.03 -1.64 2.28
CA PRO A 389 0.40 -1.28 1.01
C PRO A 389 1.03 -1.92 -0.23
N PRO A 390 2.37 -1.98 -0.38
CA PRO A 390 2.95 -2.62 -1.55
C PRO A 390 2.65 -4.13 -1.62
N GLY A 391 2.71 -4.85 -0.50
CA GLY A 391 2.43 -6.30 -0.46
C GLY A 391 0.95 -6.61 -0.66
N HIS A 392 0.05 -5.74 -0.22
CA HIS A 392 -1.40 -5.90 -0.43
C HIS A 392 -1.73 -5.98 -1.93
N TRP A 393 -1.09 -5.16 -2.76
CA TRP A 393 -1.28 -5.21 -4.22
C TRP A 393 -0.69 -6.47 -4.86
N PHE A 394 0.31 -7.10 -4.26
CA PHE A 394 0.73 -8.45 -4.67
C PHE A 394 -0.32 -9.52 -4.33
N THR A 395 -1.00 -9.39 -3.20
CA THR A 395 -2.13 -10.27 -2.86
C THR A 395 -3.28 -10.12 -3.87
N ILE A 396 -3.61 -8.88 -4.28
CA ILE A 396 -4.60 -8.61 -5.32
C ILE A 396 -4.15 -9.16 -6.68
N LEU A 397 -2.89 -8.97 -7.08
CA LEU A 397 -2.33 -9.54 -8.31
C LEU A 397 -2.44 -11.07 -8.29
N ASN A 398 -2.13 -11.70 -7.16
CA ASN A 398 -2.26 -13.14 -7.00
C ASN A 398 -3.73 -13.60 -7.10
N TYR A 399 -4.68 -12.84 -6.55
CA TYR A 399 -6.11 -13.10 -6.71
C TYR A 399 -6.53 -13.06 -8.19
N VAL A 400 -6.04 -12.09 -8.96
CA VAL A 400 -6.30 -12.00 -10.40
C VAL A 400 -5.67 -13.16 -11.16
N ASN A 401 -4.41 -13.49 -10.86
CA ASN A 401 -3.69 -14.59 -11.52
C ASN A 401 -4.34 -15.97 -11.30
N ASP A 402 -4.98 -16.17 -10.16
CA ASP A 402 -5.65 -17.42 -9.78
C ASP A 402 -7.12 -17.47 -10.25
N HIS A 403 -7.65 -16.37 -10.81
CA HIS A 403 -9.06 -16.32 -11.21
C HIS A 403 -9.33 -17.21 -12.45
N PRO A 404 -10.36 -18.06 -12.42
CA PRO A 404 -10.62 -19.04 -13.49
C PRO A 404 -10.97 -18.42 -14.85
N ASP A 405 -11.45 -17.18 -14.88
CA ASP A 405 -11.80 -16.45 -16.10
C ASP A 405 -10.62 -15.61 -16.62
N PHE A 406 -9.45 -15.65 -15.97
CA PHE A 406 -8.28 -14.89 -16.38
C PHE A 406 -7.41 -15.70 -17.35
N GLU A 407 -7.13 -15.13 -18.52
CA GLU A 407 -6.14 -15.67 -19.46
C GLU A 407 -4.85 -14.84 -19.39
N LYS A 408 -3.73 -15.50 -19.08
CA LYS A 408 -2.40 -14.90 -18.95
C LYS A 408 -1.87 -14.50 -20.33
N ARG A 409 -2.24 -13.32 -20.81
CA ARG A 409 -1.79 -12.70 -22.06
C ARG A 409 -1.22 -11.32 -21.76
N PHE A 410 -0.02 -11.04 -22.19
CA PHE A 410 0.58 -9.73 -22.02
C PHE A 410 -0.23 -8.67 -22.77
N LYS A 411 -0.61 -7.58 -22.09
CA LYS A 411 -1.55 -6.55 -22.62
C LYS A 411 -2.88 -7.14 -23.14
N GLY A 412 -3.28 -8.30 -22.64
CA GLY A 412 -4.48 -9.00 -23.12
C GLY A 412 -4.37 -9.57 -24.54
N GLN A 413 -3.18 -9.58 -25.13
CA GLN A 413 -2.95 -9.91 -26.53
C GLN A 413 -1.95 -11.07 -26.68
N GLY A 414 -1.81 -11.56 -27.93
CA GLY A 414 -0.84 -12.60 -28.26
C GLY A 414 -1.16 -13.98 -27.66
N PRO A 415 -0.19 -14.89 -27.59
CA PRO A 415 -0.38 -16.23 -27.05
C PRO A 415 -0.57 -16.24 -25.54
N ILE A 416 -1.19 -17.31 -25.02
CA ILE A 416 -1.23 -17.55 -23.58
C ILE A 416 0.20 -17.84 -23.11
N ILE A 417 0.64 -17.16 -22.08
CA ILE A 417 1.95 -17.29 -21.44
C ILE A 417 1.87 -18.36 -20.35
N GLU A 418 2.92 -19.15 -20.20
CA GLU A 418 3.02 -20.16 -19.15
C GLU A 418 3.08 -19.51 -17.75
N ASP A 419 2.57 -20.22 -16.75
CA ASP A 419 2.43 -19.69 -15.38
C ASP A 419 3.73 -19.12 -14.80
N LEU A 420 4.86 -19.81 -14.99
CA LEU A 420 6.14 -19.34 -14.45
C LEU A 420 6.63 -18.05 -15.13
N GLU A 421 6.54 -18.00 -16.47
CA GLU A 421 6.92 -16.81 -17.23
C GLU A 421 6.04 -15.62 -16.88
N TRP A 422 4.72 -15.83 -16.81
CA TRP A 422 3.78 -14.81 -16.39
C TRP A 422 4.11 -14.28 -15.01
N ASP A 423 4.27 -15.15 -14.02
CA ASP A 423 4.46 -14.76 -12.64
C ASP A 423 5.76 -13.97 -12.45
N VAL A 424 6.89 -14.38 -13.05
CA VAL A 424 8.15 -13.61 -12.91
C VAL A 424 8.08 -12.25 -13.58
N LYS A 425 7.38 -12.12 -14.73
CA LYS A 425 7.19 -10.84 -15.41
C LYS A 425 6.21 -9.94 -14.64
N ALA A 426 5.06 -10.46 -14.25
CA ALA A 426 4.05 -9.74 -13.49
C ALA A 426 4.59 -9.24 -12.14
N TYR A 427 5.34 -10.08 -11.41
CA TYR A 427 5.95 -9.66 -10.15
C TYR A 427 7.04 -8.62 -10.35
N MET A 428 7.83 -8.69 -11.42
CA MET A 428 8.84 -7.67 -11.71
C MET A 428 8.20 -6.30 -11.99
N ILE A 429 7.14 -6.25 -12.80
CA ILE A 429 6.38 -5.02 -13.10
C ILE A 429 5.78 -4.44 -11.82
N MET A 430 5.01 -5.26 -11.08
CA MET A 430 4.37 -4.81 -9.83
C MET A 430 5.43 -4.33 -8.84
N ALA A 431 6.52 -5.05 -8.67
CA ALA A 431 7.58 -4.72 -7.75
C ALA A 431 8.33 -3.44 -8.13
N GLY A 432 8.60 -3.23 -9.42
CA GLY A 432 9.17 -1.99 -9.95
C GLY A 432 8.29 -0.79 -9.59
N GLY A 433 6.97 -0.89 -9.85
CA GLY A 433 6.02 0.16 -9.51
C GLY A 433 5.91 0.44 -8.03
N MET A 434 5.89 -0.60 -7.20
CA MET A 434 5.87 -0.42 -5.74
C MET A 434 7.17 0.21 -5.23
N HIS A 435 8.31 -0.18 -5.78
CA HIS A 435 9.61 0.38 -5.42
C HIS A 435 9.71 1.86 -5.76
N ASP A 436 9.37 2.24 -6.98
CA ASP A 436 9.42 3.63 -7.46
C ASP A 436 8.36 4.51 -6.78
N ALA A 437 7.18 3.97 -6.48
CA ALA A 437 6.18 4.65 -5.66
C ALA A 437 6.68 4.93 -4.23
N ALA A 438 7.44 4.00 -3.63
CA ALA A 438 8.10 4.22 -2.34
C ALA A 438 9.12 5.36 -2.40
N ILE A 439 10.00 5.36 -3.40
CA ILE A 439 11.04 6.37 -3.58
C ILE A 439 10.42 7.74 -3.77
N THR A 440 9.43 7.84 -4.66
CA THR A 440 8.73 9.08 -4.97
C THR A 440 7.98 9.62 -3.75
N ALA A 441 7.10 8.80 -3.15
CA ALA A 441 6.29 9.26 -2.02
C ALA A 441 7.16 9.65 -0.80
N TRP A 442 8.22 8.89 -0.49
CA TRP A 442 9.07 9.21 0.65
C TRP A 442 10.09 10.31 0.37
N GLY A 443 10.52 10.50 -0.87
CA GLY A 443 11.27 11.70 -1.28
C GLY A 443 10.45 12.98 -1.02
N ILE A 444 9.18 12.98 -1.43
CA ILE A 444 8.22 14.08 -1.18
C ILE A 444 7.98 14.26 0.32
N LYS A 445 7.70 13.18 1.07
CA LYS A 445 7.50 13.20 2.53
C LYS A 445 8.72 13.74 3.28
N GLY A 446 9.91 13.31 2.90
CA GLY A 446 11.16 13.77 3.50
C GLY A 446 11.39 15.25 3.28
N TRP A 447 11.09 15.79 2.09
CA TRP A 447 11.26 17.20 1.78
C TRP A 447 10.21 18.09 2.44
N TYR A 448 8.89 17.83 2.18
CA TYR A 448 7.82 18.69 2.69
C TYR A 448 7.57 18.51 4.19
N ASP A 449 7.86 17.31 4.74
CA ASP A 449 7.78 17.02 6.17
C ASP A 449 6.43 17.42 6.78
N TYR A 450 5.33 17.16 6.08
CA TYR A 450 3.99 17.67 6.34
C TYR A 450 3.31 16.95 7.52
N PRO A 451 2.55 17.65 8.37
CA PRO A 451 2.00 17.07 9.59
C PRO A 451 0.90 16.05 9.32
N ARG A 452 0.54 15.30 10.38
CA ARG A 452 -0.56 14.35 10.42
C ARG A 452 -1.80 14.95 11.09
N PRO A 453 -3.04 14.48 10.75
CA PRO A 453 -4.28 15.03 11.28
C PRO A 453 -4.33 15.09 12.79
N VAL A 454 -3.85 14.07 13.53
CA VAL A 454 -3.91 14.07 14.99
C VAL A 454 -3.11 15.23 15.62
N SER A 455 -1.94 15.54 15.07
CA SER A 455 -1.15 16.69 15.53
C SER A 455 -1.83 18.01 15.22
N VAL A 456 -2.39 18.14 14.03
CA VAL A 456 -2.99 19.38 13.53
C VAL A 456 -4.32 19.68 14.18
N ILE A 457 -5.24 18.71 14.23
CA ILE A 457 -6.59 18.91 14.80
C ILE A 457 -6.48 19.31 16.28
N ARG A 458 -5.62 18.60 17.04
CA ARG A 458 -5.38 18.95 18.45
C ARG A 458 -4.72 20.31 18.62
N CYS A 459 -3.76 20.66 17.75
CA CYS A 459 -3.09 21.97 17.75
C CYS A 459 -4.06 23.12 17.43
N MET A 460 -4.85 23.00 16.35
CA MET A 460 -5.85 24.01 15.99
C MET A 460 -6.90 24.17 17.09
N ALA A 461 -7.31 23.08 17.74
CA ALA A 461 -8.24 23.14 18.88
C ALA A 461 -7.64 23.87 20.08
N GLU A 462 -6.36 23.71 20.35
CA GLU A 462 -5.64 24.43 21.41
C GLU A 462 -5.57 25.94 21.10
N PHE A 463 -5.38 26.34 19.86
CA PHE A 463 -5.49 27.74 19.44
C PHE A 463 -6.92 28.30 19.59
N GLY A 464 -7.95 27.49 19.37
CA GLY A 464 -9.35 27.89 19.40
C GLY A 464 -10.01 27.87 18.02
N GLN A 465 -10.87 28.89 17.72
CA GLN A 465 -11.56 28.98 16.43
C GLN A 465 -11.06 30.18 15.59
N SER A 466 -11.17 30.07 14.26
CA SER A 466 -10.78 31.16 13.33
C SER A 466 -11.94 31.67 12.46
N SER A 467 -13.17 31.24 12.71
CA SER A 467 -14.35 31.58 11.88
C SER A 467 -14.93 32.96 12.15
N ASP A 468 -14.96 33.41 13.42
CA ASP A 468 -15.53 34.70 13.79
C ASP A 468 -14.74 35.36 14.93
N ALA A 469 -14.16 36.52 14.66
CA ALA A 469 -13.40 37.30 15.62
C ALA A 469 -14.23 37.87 16.82
N ASN A 470 -15.57 37.79 16.70
CA ASN A 470 -16.45 38.22 17.80
C ASN A 470 -16.82 37.07 18.75
N LEU A 471 -16.56 35.84 18.37
CA LEU A 471 -16.79 34.66 19.24
C LEU A 471 -15.62 34.44 20.20
N PRO A 472 -15.85 33.69 21.29
CA PRO A 472 -14.79 33.31 22.21
C PRO A 472 -13.67 32.49 21.51
N SER A 473 -12.49 32.53 22.14
CA SER A 473 -11.33 31.71 21.69
C SER A 473 -10.92 31.95 20.26
N PHE A 474 -11.10 33.15 19.72
CA PHE A 474 -10.67 33.49 18.37
C PHE A 474 -9.14 33.52 18.28
N HIS A 475 -8.61 32.78 17.29
CA HIS A 475 -7.20 32.77 16.92
C HIS A 475 -7.04 32.48 15.41
N PRO A 476 -6.19 33.21 14.67
CA PRO A 476 -6.01 32.97 13.24
C PRO A 476 -5.58 31.54 12.89
N GLY A 477 -4.81 30.88 13.75
CA GLY A 477 -4.43 29.47 13.60
C GLY A 477 -5.44 28.46 14.13
N GLY A 478 -6.63 28.92 14.60
CA GLY A 478 -7.66 28.05 15.11
C GLY A 478 -8.41 27.25 14.05
N ILE A 479 -9.19 26.27 14.47
CA ILE A 479 -10.02 25.44 13.58
C ILE A 479 -11.20 26.26 13.03
N LEU A 480 -11.69 25.89 11.84
CA LEU A 480 -12.94 26.42 11.29
C LEU A 480 -14.14 25.77 12.00
N LEU A 481 -15.10 26.59 12.45
CA LEU A 481 -16.35 26.09 13.01
C LEU A 481 -17.27 25.57 11.89
N GLU A 482 -17.91 24.43 12.14
CA GLU A 482 -18.88 23.80 11.26
C GLU A 482 -20.10 23.41 12.09
N PRO A 483 -21.26 24.06 11.90
CA PRO A 483 -22.45 23.82 12.71
C PRO A 483 -22.88 22.34 12.72
N GLY A 484 -23.04 21.78 13.92
CA GLY A 484 -23.40 20.38 14.12
C GLY A 484 -22.19 19.43 14.19
N PHE A 485 -20.97 19.88 13.85
CA PHE A 485 -19.77 19.03 13.84
C PHE A 485 -18.58 19.63 14.59
N ILE A 486 -18.32 20.93 14.43
CA ILE A 486 -17.20 21.64 15.06
C ILE A 486 -17.75 22.90 15.72
N GLU A 487 -17.86 22.92 17.03
CA GLU A 487 -18.52 24.00 17.76
C GLU A 487 -17.74 24.42 19.01
N LEU A 488 -18.13 25.55 19.58
CA LEU A 488 -17.67 25.95 20.89
C LEU A 488 -18.51 25.28 22.00
N VAL A 489 -17.86 24.85 23.06
CA VAL A 489 -18.54 24.39 24.28
C VAL A 489 -19.23 25.59 24.95
N ASP A 490 -20.55 25.50 25.17
CA ASP A 490 -21.29 26.48 25.92
C ASP A 490 -21.49 26.04 27.38
N SER A 491 -22.05 26.94 28.19
CA SER A 491 -22.20 26.70 29.65
C SER A 491 -23.27 25.64 29.99
N MET A 492 -24.08 25.22 29.05
CA MET A 492 -25.14 24.20 29.22
C MET A 492 -24.71 22.84 28.66
N ASP A 493 -23.58 22.78 27.96
CA ASP A 493 -23.02 21.54 27.46
C ASP A 493 -22.62 20.56 28.56
N ASN A 494 -22.80 19.27 28.35
CA ASN A 494 -22.27 18.23 29.21
C ASN A 494 -20.74 18.27 29.32
N LEU A 495 -20.06 18.83 28.29
CA LEU A 495 -18.62 19.00 28.25
C LEU A 495 -18.11 20.24 28.99
N ALA A 496 -19.00 21.12 29.48
CA ALA A 496 -18.58 22.36 30.14
C ALA A 496 -17.67 22.14 31.37
N GLY A 497 -17.80 20.98 32.03
CA GLY A 497 -17.08 20.64 33.26
C GLY A 497 -17.72 21.25 34.52
N ASP A 498 -17.42 20.68 35.66
CA ASP A 498 -18.06 21.05 36.95
C ASP A 498 -17.84 22.53 37.35
N SER A 499 -16.75 23.14 36.92
CA SER A 499 -16.42 24.54 37.14
C SER A 499 -16.48 25.39 35.85
N LEU A 500 -17.14 24.91 34.81
CA LEU A 500 -17.23 25.53 33.51
C LEU A 500 -15.87 25.77 32.82
N GLN A 501 -14.87 24.98 33.19
CA GLN A 501 -13.48 25.17 32.76
C GLN A 501 -13.27 24.87 31.25
N HIS A 502 -14.23 24.22 30.61
CA HIS A 502 -14.15 23.91 29.17
C HIS A 502 -15.02 24.84 28.31
N VAL A 503 -15.76 25.79 28.93
CA VAL A 503 -16.56 26.75 28.15
C VAL A 503 -15.67 27.60 27.27
N GLY A 504 -16.01 27.65 25.98
CA GLY A 504 -15.22 28.29 24.92
C GLY A 504 -14.13 27.44 24.31
N LYS A 505 -13.87 26.21 24.79
CA LYS A 505 -13.05 25.23 24.05
C LYS A 505 -13.78 24.71 22.84
N ILE A 506 -13.03 24.11 21.91
CA ILE A 506 -13.60 23.45 20.73
C ILE A 506 -14.11 22.07 21.12
N LYS A 507 -15.32 21.72 20.67
CA LYS A 507 -15.86 20.36 20.69
C LYS A 507 -16.08 19.85 19.26
N LEU A 508 -15.88 18.55 19.07
CA LEU A 508 -16.08 17.84 17.79
C LEU A 508 -17.16 16.78 17.99
N TYR A 509 -18.04 16.62 17.00
CA TYR A 509 -18.91 15.45 16.90
C TYR A 509 -18.15 14.36 16.11
N ALA A 510 -17.53 13.43 16.83
CA ALA A 510 -16.55 12.51 16.28
C ALA A 510 -16.55 11.16 17.03
N TRP A 511 -15.82 10.18 16.50
CA TRP A 511 -15.58 8.89 17.15
C TRP A 511 -15.01 9.09 18.55
N ASN A 512 -15.58 8.40 19.54
CA ASN A 512 -15.25 8.60 20.96
C ASN A 512 -13.86 8.08 21.36
N GLY A 513 -13.14 7.44 20.44
CA GLY A 513 -11.78 6.96 20.65
C GLY A 513 -11.70 5.60 21.35
N PRO A 514 -10.50 5.01 21.38
CA PRO A 514 -10.30 3.63 21.88
C PRO A 514 -10.57 3.48 23.38
N ASP A 515 -10.43 4.52 24.17
CA ASP A 515 -10.71 4.48 25.62
C ASP A 515 -12.21 4.22 25.93
N SER A 516 -13.08 4.42 24.95
CA SER A 516 -14.51 4.12 25.05
C SER A 516 -14.84 2.65 24.75
N ILE A 517 -13.84 1.82 24.43
CA ILE A 517 -14.00 0.40 24.05
C ILE A 517 -13.42 -0.50 25.15
N PRO A 518 -14.23 -0.94 26.13
CA PRO A 518 -13.74 -1.79 27.21
C PRO A 518 -13.42 -3.23 26.74
N ASN A 519 -14.00 -3.68 25.63
CA ASN A 519 -13.76 -5.00 25.03
C ASN A 519 -14.02 -4.93 23.52
N ILE A 520 -12.97 -5.07 22.72
CA ILE A 520 -13.02 -4.98 21.26
C ILE A 520 -13.90 -6.07 20.62
N ASP A 521 -14.10 -7.23 21.25
CA ASP A 521 -14.90 -8.33 20.70
C ASP A 521 -16.41 -8.18 20.96
N SER A 522 -16.86 -7.13 21.64
CA SER A 522 -18.26 -6.99 22.06
C SER A 522 -18.75 -5.56 22.23
N THR A 523 -17.89 -4.56 22.01
CA THR A 523 -18.24 -3.16 22.17
C THR A 523 -17.58 -2.30 21.10
N TYR A 524 -18.27 -1.20 20.76
CA TYR A 524 -17.75 -0.15 19.90
C TYR A 524 -17.75 1.20 20.64
N ALA A 525 -16.91 2.13 20.18
CA ALA A 525 -16.82 3.46 20.80
C ALA A 525 -18.05 4.33 20.51
N GLY A 526 -18.61 4.18 19.32
CA GLY A 526 -19.63 5.09 18.81
C GLY A 526 -19.13 6.52 18.56
N VAL A 527 -20.04 7.42 18.24
CA VAL A 527 -19.78 8.83 17.97
C VAL A 527 -20.50 9.71 18.97
N GLY A 528 -19.89 10.83 19.34
CA GLY A 528 -20.46 11.79 20.27
C GLY A 528 -19.71 13.10 20.28
N TRP A 529 -20.21 14.07 21.08
CA TRP A 529 -19.47 15.29 21.32
C TRP A 529 -18.28 15.03 22.27
N ILE A 530 -17.09 15.31 21.79
CA ILE A 530 -15.82 15.22 22.54
C ILE A 530 -15.13 16.58 22.55
N LEU A 531 -14.25 16.83 23.52
CA LEU A 531 -13.32 17.96 23.42
C LEU A 531 -12.33 17.68 22.29
N ALA A 532 -12.13 18.64 21.40
CA ALA A 532 -11.26 18.47 20.23
C ALA A 532 -9.80 18.18 20.61
N GLU A 533 -9.37 18.64 21.79
CA GLU A 533 -8.06 18.32 22.37
C GLU A 533 -7.86 16.82 22.65
N ASN A 534 -8.95 16.01 22.66
CA ASN A 534 -8.93 14.56 22.83
C ASN A 534 -9.17 13.80 21.53
N TRP A 535 -9.27 14.49 20.40
CA TRP A 535 -9.56 13.82 19.13
C TRP A 535 -8.53 12.72 18.82
N PHE A 536 -9.04 11.57 18.36
CA PHE A 536 -8.26 10.39 18.05
C PHE A 536 -8.67 9.86 16.66
N PRO A 537 -7.75 9.53 15.76
CA PRO A 537 -8.07 8.93 14.47
C PRO A 537 -8.66 7.52 14.65
N TYR A 538 -9.44 7.05 13.70
CA TYR A 538 -9.92 5.66 13.71
C TYR A 538 -8.76 4.71 13.41
N GLN A 539 -7.97 4.46 14.43
CA GLN A 539 -6.75 3.65 14.41
C GLN A 539 -6.58 2.93 15.75
N ARG A 540 -5.71 1.92 15.77
CA ARG A 540 -5.34 1.22 17.00
C ARG A 540 -4.58 2.16 17.96
N PRO A 541 -4.77 2.05 19.27
CA PRO A 541 -3.98 2.82 20.24
C PRO A 541 -2.48 2.43 20.21
N THR A 542 -2.16 1.28 19.67
CA THR A 542 -0.79 0.77 19.50
C THR A 542 -0.15 1.17 18.17
N PHE A 543 -0.91 1.79 17.24
CA PHE A 543 -0.45 2.31 15.95
C PHE A 543 -1.37 3.45 15.49
N VAL A 544 -1.28 4.60 16.14
CA VAL A 544 -2.20 5.75 15.98
C VAL A 544 -2.04 6.45 14.63
N SER A 545 -0.82 6.59 14.17
CA SER A 545 -0.48 7.18 12.89
C SER A 545 0.87 6.64 12.43
N PRO A 546 1.05 6.40 11.13
CA PRO A 546 2.35 5.96 10.63
C PRO A 546 3.47 6.94 11.01
N PRO A 547 4.68 6.46 11.39
CA PRO A 547 5.77 7.31 11.86
C PRO A 547 6.52 7.98 10.68
N PHE A 548 5.82 8.76 9.89
CA PHE A 548 6.34 9.56 8.77
C PHE A 548 5.33 10.62 8.33
N ALA A 549 5.82 11.64 7.62
CA ALA A 549 5.03 12.79 7.16
C ALA A 549 3.78 12.39 6.34
N GLY A 550 2.77 13.27 6.34
CA GLY A 550 1.50 13.06 5.64
C GLY A 550 1.63 13.14 4.14
N TYR A 551 2.05 14.29 3.64
CA TYR A 551 2.07 14.63 2.22
C TYR A 551 3.23 13.97 1.46
N ILE A 552 2.92 13.27 0.39
CA ILE A 552 1.67 12.78 -0.18
C ILE A 552 1.27 11.44 0.44
N SER A 553 0.00 11.00 0.25
CA SER A 553 -0.45 9.69 0.71
C SER A 553 0.29 8.55 -0.01
N GLY A 554 1.07 7.76 0.75
CA GLY A 554 1.74 6.58 0.22
C GLY A 554 0.75 5.55 -0.31
N HIS A 555 -0.35 5.31 0.39
CA HIS A 555 -1.41 4.40 -0.05
C HIS A 555 -2.01 4.80 -1.40
N SER A 556 -2.31 6.11 -1.60
CA SER A 556 -2.83 6.60 -2.88
C SER A 556 -1.83 6.44 -4.02
N THR A 557 -0.53 6.64 -3.75
CA THR A 557 0.54 6.50 -4.74
C THR A 557 0.75 5.03 -5.13
N TYR A 558 0.92 4.13 -4.13
CA TYR A 558 1.09 2.70 -4.37
C TYR A 558 -0.12 2.10 -5.10
N SER A 559 -1.32 2.41 -4.61
CA SER A 559 -2.53 1.77 -5.13
C SER A 559 -2.83 2.21 -6.56
N ARG A 560 -2.63 3.49 -6.88
CA ARG A 560 -2.82 3.97 -8.25
C ARG A 560 -1.77 3.40 -9.20
N ALA A 561 -0.50 3.37 -8.79
CA ALA A 561 0.54 2.76 -9.60
C ALA A 561 0.25 1.27 -9.86
N ALA A 562 -0.14 0.53 -8.83
CA ALA A 562 -0.51 -0.88 -8.97
C ALA A 562 -1.73 -1.10 -9.88
N ALA A 563 -2.79 -0.32 -9.70
CA ALA A 563 -4.02 -0.44 -10.50
C ALA A 563 -3.77 -0.18 -11.99
N ASP A 564 -3.00 0.87 -12.30
CA ASP A 564 -2.67 1.20 -13.68
C ASP A 564 -1.68 0.17 -14.28
N LEU A 565 -0.72 -0.33 -13.49
CA LEU A 565 0.15 -1.45 -13.93
C LEU A 565 -0.64 -2.73 -14.21
N MET A 566 -1.61 -3.07 -13.36
CA MET A 566 -2.49 -4.22 -13.62
C MET A 566 -3.31 -4.03 -14.89
N THR A 567 -3.84 -2.83 -15.12
CA THR A 567 -4.57 -2.49 -16.35
C THR A 567 -3.68 -2.66 -17.59
N LEU A 568 -2.45 -2.14 -17.55
CA LEU A 568 -1.50 -2.27 -18.66
C LEU A 568 -1.08 -3.72 -18.90
N LEU A 569 -0.77 -4.46 -17.81
CA LEU A 569 -0.32 -5.85 -17.87
C LEU A 569 -1.40 -6.79 -18.40
N THR A 570 -2.64 -6.65 -17.93
CA THR A 570 -3.76 -7.52 -18.31
C THR A 570 -4.42 -7.09 -19.61
N GLY A 571 -4.22 -5.82 -20.03
CA GLY A 571 -4.91 -5.23 -21.19
C GLY A 571 -6.39 -4.94 -20.94
N ASP A 572 -6.85 -5.05 -19.69
CA ASP A 572 -8.22 -4.77 -19.27
C ASP A 572 -8.20 -4.00 -17.95
N GLU A 573 -9.05 -3.00 -17.81
CA GLU A 573 -9.19 -2.26 -16.55
C GLU A 573 -10.04 -3.01 -15.51
N PHE A 574 -10.88 -3.95 -15.96
CA PHE A 574 -11.79 -4.71 -15.10
C PHE A 574 -11.10 -5.90 -14.44
N PHE A 575 -11.53 -6.21 -13.22
CA PHE A 575 -11.20 -7.50 -12.62
C PHE A 575 -11.74 -8.66 -13.47
N PRO A 576 -11.07 -9.83 -13.49
CA PRO A 576 -11.60 -11.01 -14.17
C PRO A 576 -13.03 -11.33 -13.69
N GLY A 577 -13.91 -11.72 -14.63
CA GLY A 577 -15.33 -11.85 -14.31
C GLY A 577 -16.08 -10.52 -14.20
N GLY A 578 -15.39 -9.38 -14.36
CA GLY A 578 -15.92 -8.02 -14.30
C GLY A 578 -16.13 -7.49 -12.88
N MET A 579 -15.62 -8.17 -11.83
CA MET A 579 -15.71 -7.71 -10.45
C MET A 579 -14.74 -8.44 -9.53
N GLY A 580 -13.97 -7.69 -8.74
CA GLY A 580 -13.23 -8.18 -7.57
C GLY A 580 -14.06 -8.05 -6.30
N GLU A 581 -13.92 -8.98 -5.35
CA GLU A 581 -14.71 -9.03 -4.13
C GLU A 581 -13.88 -9.40 -2.90
N PHE A 582 -14.27 -8.82 -1.75
CA PHE A 582 -13.75 -9.21 -0.45
C PHE A 582 -14.88 -9.22 0.59
N GLU A 583 -15.10 -10.35 1.25
CA GLU A 583 -16.14 -10.52 2.27
C GLU A 583 -15.67 -10.03 3.64
N ALA A 584 -16.48 -9.17 4.28
CA ALA A 584 -16.30 -8.72 5.66
C ALA A 584 -17.49 -9.22 6.51
N PRO A 585 -17.33 -10.33 7.25
CA PRO A 585 -18.41 -10.93 8.02
C PRO A 585 -18.84 -10.08 9.22
N MET A 586 -20.13 -10.08 9.52
CA MET A 586 -20.73 -9.40 10.67
C MET A 586 -20.08 -9.83 11.99
N ASN A 587 -19.66 -8.85 12.80
CA ASN A 587 -19.03 -9.02 14.12
C ASN A 587 -17.76 -9.91 14.14
N GLU A 588 -17.13 -10.12 12.99
CA GLU A 588 -15.92 -10.94 12.88
C GLU A 588 -14.76 -10.23 12.19
N PHE A 589 -15.05 -9.22 11.36
CA PHE A 589 -14.02 -8.57 10.54
C PHE A 589 -13.25 -7.46 11.28
N LEU A 590 -13.95 -6.55 11.98
CA LEU A 590 -13.29 -5.42 12.64
C LEU A 590 -12.45 -5.88 13.82
N VAL A 591 -11.25 -5.28 13.93
CA VAL A 591 -10.27 -5.59 15.00
C VAL A 591 -9.97 -4.39 15.90
N PHE A 592 -10.49 -3.19 15.56
CA PHE A 592 -10.36 -2.01 16.43
C PHE A 592 -11.52 -1.94 17.43
N GLU A 593 -12.69 -2.42 17.04
CA GLU A 593 -13.91 -2.47 17.85
C GLU A 593 -14.87 -3.54 17.28
N ASP A 594 -15.99 -3.82 17.98
CA ASP A 594 -17.00 -4.78 17.54
C ASP A 594 -17.70 -4.32 16.24
N GLY A 595 -17.85 -5.23 15.28
CA GLY A 595 -18.52 -4.99 13.99
C GLY A 595 -17.89 -5.74 12.81
N PRO A 596 -18.36 -5.46 11.58
CA PRO A 596 -19.51 -4.60 11.22
C PRO A 596 -20.84 -5.16 11.69
N SER A 597 -21.91 -4.37 11.69
CA SER A 597 -23.23 -4.79 12.17
C SER A 597 -24.02 -5.68 11.18
N VAL A 598 -23.51 -5.79 9.96
CA VAL A 598 -24.06 -6.64 8.88
C VAL A 598 -22.92 -7.31 8.12
N ASP A 599 -23.19 -8.43 7.47
CA ASP A 599 -22.28 -8.96 6.44
C ASP A 599 -22.23 -7.94 5.29
N LEU A 600 -21.03 -7.59 4.86
CA LEU A 600 -20.83 -6.76 3.66
C LEU A 600 -19.68 -7.29 2.82
N THR A 601 -19.73 -6.98 1.53
CA THR A 601 -18.70 -7.35 0.57
C THR A 601 -18.15 -6.10 -0.08
N LEU A 602 -16.86 -5.84 0.07
CA LEU A 602 -16.19 -4.82 -0.72
C LEU A 602 -16.16 -5.30 -2.18
N GLN A 603 -16.55 -4.44 -3.12
CA GLN A 603 -16.71 -4.80 -4.53
C GLN A 603 -16.08 -3.72 -5.42
N TRP A 604 -15.32 -4.14 -6.41
CA TRP A 604 -14.65 -3.25 -7.36
C TRP A 604 -14.85 -3.78 -8.77
N ALA A 605 -15.38 -2.95 -9.69
CA ALA A 605 -15.42 -3.33 -11.10
C ALA A 605 -14.01 -3.29 -11.70
N THR A 606 -13.29 -2.19 -11.50
CA THR A 606 -11.95 -1.97 -12.05
C THR A 606 -10.87 -1.95 -10.96
N TYR A 607 -9.62 -2.15 -11.36
CA TYR A 607 -8.47 -2.00 -10.44
C TYR A 607 -8.37 -0.57 -9.89
N ARG A 608 -8.76 0.43 -10.70
CA ARG A 608 -8.81 1.83 -10.27
C ARG A 608 -9.85 2.08 -9.18
N ASP A 609 -11.01 1.40 -9.24
CA ASP A 609 -12.02 1.52 -8.19
C ASP A 609 -11.48 1.06 -6.83
N ALA A 610 -10.69 -0.04 -6.81
CA ALA A 610 -10.01 -0.50 -5.61
C ALA A 610 -8.96 0.52 -5.11
N SER A 611 -8.21 1.13 -6.02
CA SER A 611 -7.26 2.19 -5.71
C SER A 611 -7.92 3.43 -5.12
N ASP A 612 -9.03 3.88 -5.71
CA ASP A 612 -9.79 5.04 -5.23
C ASP A 612 -10.39 4.78 -3.85
N GLN A 613 -10.88 3.56 -3.62
CA GLN A 613 -11.36 3.12 -2.31
C GLN A 613 -10.23 3.12 -1.27
N THR A 614 -9.03 2.65 -1.63
CA THR A 614 -7.85 2.72 -0.76
C THR A 614 -7.59 4.15 -0.30
N SER A 615 -7.66 5.12 -1.21
CA SER A 615 -7.43 6.52 -0.92
C SER A 615 -8.44 7.08 0.09
N LEU A 616 -9.74 6.82 -0.11
CA LEU A 616 -10.80 7.22 0.81
C LEU A 616 -10.64 6.63 2.21
N SER A 617 -10.17 5.39 2.30
CA SER A 617 -9.93 4.68 3.55
C SER A 617 -9.00 5.44 4.50
N ARG A 618 -8.06 6.20 3.95
CA ARG A 618 -7.07 6.95 4.74
C ARG A 618 -7.67 8.20 5.38
N ILE A 619 -8.67 8.81 4.72
CA ILE A 619 -9.38 9.98 5.24
C ILE A 619 -10.34 9.54 6.36
N TRP A 620 -11.16 8.50 6.14
CA TRP A 620 -11.99 7.92 7.21
C TRP A 620 -11.19 7.35 8.37
N GLY A 621 -10.03 6.73 8.07
CA GLY A 621 -9.08 6.28 9.09
C GLY A 621 -8.40 7.41 9.86
N GLY A 622 -8.62 8.69 9.46
CA GLY A 622 -8.17 9.87 10.19
C GLY A 622 -6.67 10.17 10.10
N ILE A 623 -5.96 9.69 9.08
CA ILE A 623 -4.49 9.82 8.99
C ILE A 623 -3.98 10.61 7.79
N HIS A 624 -4.87 11.03 6.87
CA HIS A 624 -4.56 11.90 5.75
C HIS A 624 -5.68 12.92 5.49
N PRO A 625 -5.39 14.21 5.23
CA PRO A 625 -6.35 15.16 4.67
C PRO A 625 -6.45 15.00 3.14
N PRO A 626 -7.48 15.57 2.48
CA PRO A 626 -7.65 15.55 1.02
C PRO A 626 -6.42 16.00 0.21
N ALA A 627 -5.66 16.96 0.73
CA ALA A 627 -4.47 17.47 0.06
C ALA A 627 -3.37 16.42 -0.15
N ASP A 628 -3.35 15.37 0.66
CA ASP A 628 -2.36 14.28 0.56
C ASP A 628 -2.73 13.25 -0.52
N ASP A 629 -4.01 13.16 -0.90
CA ASP A 629 -4.55 12.07 -1.71
C ASP A 629 -4.36 12.28 -3.21
N ILE A 630 -4.98 13.30 -3.78
CA ILE A 630 -5.03 13.50 -5.25
C ILE A 630 -3.63 13.56 -5.89
N PRO A 631 -2.64 14.28 -5.33
CA PRO A 631 -1.29 14.24 -5.88
C PRO A 631 -0.70 12.83 -5.92
N GLY A 632 -0.99 12.01 -4.90
CA GLY A 632 -0.56 10.61 -4.87
C GLY A 632 -1.14 9.79 -6.01
N ARG A 633 -2.45 9.92 -6.27
CA ARG A 633 -3.11 9.23 -7.40
C ARG A 633 -2.51 9.66 -8.74
N LEU A 634 -2.33 10.96 -8.98
CA LEU A 634 -1.78 11.49 -10.24
C LEU A 634 -0.32 11.06 -10.49
N ILE A 635 0.48 10.99 -9.44
CA ILE A 635 1.86 10.51 -9.51
C ILE A 635 1.90 9.01 -9.76
N GLY A 636 1.02 8.24 -9.14
CA GLY A 636 0.92 6.79 -9.35
C GLY A 636 0.72 6.42 -10.82
N ILE A 637 -0.09 7.19 -11.57
CA ILE A 637 -0.30 7.01 -13.02
C ILE A 637 1.02 7.16 -13.80
N LYS A 638 1.84 8.18 -13.48
CA LYS A 638 3.12 8.41 -14.16
C LYS A 638 4.09 7.26 -13.91
N ILE A 639 4.23 6.88 -12.64
CA ILE A 639 5.09 5.75 -12.24
C ILE A 639 4.69 4.47 -12.97
N ALA A 640 3.39 4.19 -13.09
CA ALA A 640 2.91 2.99 -13.78
C ALA A 640 3.36 2.94 -15.24
N ASN A 641 3.25 4.07 -15.96
CA ASN A 641 3.67 4.13 -17.36
C ASN A 641 5.19 3.95 -17.49
N ASP A 642 6.00 4.69 -16.73
CA ASP A 642 7.46 4.62 -16.80
C ASP A 642 7.98 3.20 -16.47
N VAL A 643 7.40 2.57 -15.46
CA VAL A 643 7.74 1.20 -15.04
C VAL A 643 7.35 0.18 -16.11
N PHE A 644 6.16 0.33 -16.67
CA PHE A 644 5.67 -0.61 -17.69
C PHE A 644 6.53 -0.54 -18.97
N ASP A 645 6.81 0.67 -19.47
CA ASP A 645 7.64 0.91 -20.64
C ASP A 645 9.06 0.31 -20.49
N LEU A 646 9.69 0.53 -19.31
CA LEU A 646 10.99 -0.07 -19.04
C LEU A 646 10.92 -1.61 -19.00
N ALA A 647 9.94 -2.16 -18.28
CA ALA A 647 9.79 -3.61 -18.15
C ALA A 647 9.53 -4.28 -19.51
N GLU A 648 8.67 -3.69 -20.35
CA GLU A 648 8.39 -4.16 -21.70
C GLU A 648 9.67 -4.23 -22.55
N SER A 649 10.52 -3.20 -22.50
CA SER A 649 11.82 -3.17 -23.19
C SER A 649 12.84 -4.24 -22.72
N ILE A 650 12.67 -4.75 -21.50
CA ILE A 650 13.49 -5.82 -20.94
C ILE A 650 12.95 -7.20 -21.33
N PHE A 651 11.63 -7.35 -21.41
CA PHE A 651 10.96 -8.63 -21.67
C PHE A 651 10.95 -9.04 -23.12
N PHE A 652 10.92 -8.07 -24.04
CA PHE A 652 10.70 -8.28 -25.46
C PHE A 652 11.76 -7.54 -26.29
N ILE A 653 11.88 -7.94 -27.56
CA ILE A 653 12.83 -7.35 -28.51
C ILE A 653 12.02 -6.77 -29.66
N ASP A 654 12.34 -5.56 -30.07
CA ASP A 654 11.99 -4.94 -31.33
C ASP A 654 13.24 -5.05 -32.23
N THR A 655 13.27 -6.07 -33.13
CA THR A 655 14.47 -6.43 -33.86
C THR A 655 14.76 -5.49 -35.03
N ASP A 656 13.72 -4.96 -35.67
CA ASP A 656 13.83 -4.09 -36.86
C ASP A 656 13.64 -2.61 -36.53
N ASN A 657 13.32 -2.30 -35.26
CA ASN A 657 13.19 -0.95 -34.68
C ASN A 657 12.06 -0.15 -35.33
N ASP A 658 10.93 -0.77 -35.58
CA ASP A 658 9.74 -0.11 -36.12
C ASP A 658 8.76 0.38 -35.02
N GLY A 659 9.02 0.01 -33.76
CA GLY A 659 8.27 0.42 -32.57
C GLY A 659 7.28 -0.64 -32.08
N PHE A 660 7.26 -1.82 -32.69
CA PHE A 660 6.47 -2.96 -32.23
C PHE A 660 7.38 -4.09 -31.75
N TYR A 661 7.04 -4.70 -30.64
CA TYR A 661 7.80 -5.82 -30.09
C TYR A 661 7.39 -7.15 -30.73
N ASN A 662 8.29 -8.11 -30.68
CA ASN A 662 8.13 -9.45 -31.26
C ASN A 662 6.88 -10.24 -30.80
N TYR A 663 6.14 -9.81 -29.81
CA TYR A 663 4.86 -10.41 -29.41
C TYR A 663 3.65 -9.75 -30.10
N GLU A 664 3.80 -8.53 -30.63
CA GLU A 664 2.77 -7.76 -31.33
C GLU A 664 2.99 -7.86 -32.85
N ASP A 665 4.24 -7.94 -33.29
CA ASP A 665 4.68 -7.94 -34.66
C ASP A 665 4.70 -9.33 -35.27
N CYS A 666 4.09 -9.49 -36.42
CA CYS A 666 4.03 -10.79 -37.13
C CYS A 666 5.26 -11.07 -38.02
N ASP A 667 6.11 -10.09 -38.29
CA ASP A 667 7.45 -10.29 -38.89
C ASP A 667 8.46 -9.26 -38.36
N ASP A 668 8.91 -9.45 -37.12
CA ASP A 668 9.89 -8.64 -36.35
C ASP A 668 11.30 -8.53 -37.05
N ASN A 669 11.36 -8.73 -38.37
CA ASN A 669 12.55 -8.50 -39.20
C ASN A 669 12.25 -7.61 -40.43
N ASP A 670 11.01 -7.17 -40.64
CA ASP A 670 10.62 -6.31 -41.75
C ASP A 670 9.76 -5.13 -41.24
N PRO A 671 10.34 -3.92 -41.05
CA PRO A 671 9.66 -2.75 -40.48
C PRO A 671 8.47 -2.24 -41.31
N MET A 672 8.09 -2.92 -42.37
CA MET A 672 6.89 -2.64 -43.17
C MET A 672 5.73 -3.57 -42.84
N ILE A 673 5.95 -4.57 -41.99
CA ILE A 673 4.98 -5.56 -41.54
C ILE A 673 4.82 -5.42 -40.02
N ASN A 674 3.80 -4.69 -39.57
CA ASN A 674 3.51 -4.42 -38.17
C ASN A 674 2.04 -4.03 -38.01
N PRO A 675 1.48 -4.01 -36.77
CA PRO A 675 0.06 -3.72 -36.55
C PRO A 675 -0.48 -2.39 -37.11
N ASP A 676 0.38 -1.39 -37.32
CA ASP A 676 0.00 -0.07 -37.89
C ASP A 676 0.19 0.01 -39.41
N SER A 677 0.78 -1.03 -40.03
CA SER A 677 1.04 -1.03 -41.45
C SER A 677 -0.27 -1.14 -42.25
N PRO A 678 -0.35 -0.49 -43.44
CA PRO A 678 -1.52 -0.63 -44.28
C PRO A 678 -1.50 -2.01 -44.97
N GLU A 679 -2.62 -2.71 -44.95
CA GLU A 679 -2.80 -3.98 -45.69
C GLU A 679 -2.67 -3.78 -47.20
N GLU A 680 -1.78 -4.53 -47.85
CA GLU A 680 -1.58 -4.55 -49.30
C GLU A 680 -2.08 -5.84 -49.94
N CYS A 681 -2.45 -5.83 -51.24
CA CYS A 681 -2.96 -7.00 -51.95
C CYS A 681 -1.82 -7.87 -52.51
N ASP A 682 -0.91 -8.31 -51.67
CA ASP A 682 0.29 -9.08 -52.06
C ASP A 682 0.34 -10.53 -51.51
N ASN A 683 -0.66 -10.95 -50.74
CA ASN A 683 -0.80 -12.19 -49.97
C ASN A 683 0.12 -12.28 -48.75
N ILE A 684 0.58 -11.16 -48.23
CA ILE A 684 1.23 -11.01 -46.93
C ILE A 684 0.23 -10.33 -46.03
N ASP A 685 0.14 -10.75 -44.79
CA ASP A 685 -0.60 -10.06 -43.73
C ASP A 685 0.30 -8.92 -43.22
N ASN A 686 0.14 -7.71 -43.79
CA ASN A 686 1.04 -6.61 -43.52
C ASN A 686 0.70 -5.91 -42.18
N ASN A 687 -0.53 -6.07 -41.68
CA ASN A 687 -1.02 -5.40 -40.49
C ASN A 687 -1.33 -6.35 -39.31
N CYS A 688 -0.87 -7.59 -39.39
CA CYS A 688 -0.94 -8.59 -38.31
C CYS A 688 -2.38 -8.88 -37.81
N ASN A 689 -3.41 -8.78 -38.67
CA ASN A 689 -4.83 -8.95 -38.33
C ASN A 689 -5.36 -10.38 -38.49
#